data_1f1172f92a282d4a141261d3a5d41184
#
_entry.id   1f1172f92a282d4a141261d3a5d41184
#
_cell.length_a   1.000
_cell.length_b   1.000
_cell.length_c   1.000
_cell.angle_alpha   90.00
_cell.angle_beta   90.00
_cell.angle_gamma   90.00
#
_symmetry.space_group_name_H-M   'P 1'
#
loop_
_entity.id
_entity.type
_entity.pdbx_description
1 polymer ?
#
loop_
_entity_poly.entity_id
_entity_poly.type
_entity_poly.pdbx_seq_one_letter_code
_entity_poly.pdbx_strand_id
1 'polypeptide(L)'
;KPRDLYETYLPPFEALVKEGKVKEVMCAYNRFEGDPCCGSDRLLMQILRDEWGFDGIVLSDCGAIADFYRDYGHKTHLDAESASAAAVLSGTDLECGSSYEALVEAVKQGKIDEKAVDVAVKRLLTARFALGEMDEPEKVSWTGIPFSVVASAGHDSLALDMARKSMTLLMNKDNTLPLKRGGLTIAVMGPNANDSVMQWGNYNGMPPHTVTILDGIRKALGSDDRLIYEQGCGWVERAQIQSVFNRCKTADGKPGFSARYWNNVTRDGEPVTTAQVTTPFHFCTSGATVFAPGVNLTDFSATYNSVFTPDQSGEVVFDIYAYGSGRLRINGEEVRGFSNQHGGQKSAYTLQVQAGKMYDVELDFEYFRSDALLNFDLGFKNEVDVRKSVERVKDADIVVFVGGVSPNLEGEEMGVELPGFRGGDRTDIELPAVQRELIAALHRAGKKVVLVNCSGSPIGLEPETGRCGAILQAWYPGQAGGTAVAEVLFGDYNPAGRLPVTFYRNVSQLPDFEDYNMTGRTYRYMTQEPLFPFGHGLSYTSFSYGAVVLGSDNIKSGEKLRLSVPVTNTGKCDGEEVVQVYLKKNDDVEGPSKALRAFKRVHIPAGKTVDVEFDLGDKELVWWNPQSNTMCVSEGSYELMVGGSSQTADLLRRSFVIQP
;
A
#
# COMPACT_ATOMS: atom_id res chain seq x y z
N LYS A 1 -8.32 -3.53 26.26
CA LYS A 1 -9.11 -2.70 27.20
C LYS A 1 -10.24 -2.00 26.44
N PRO A 2 -11.41 -1.70 27.06
CA PRO A 2 -12.50 -0.95 26.41
C PRO A 2 -12.02 0.39 25.81
N ARG A 3 -11.20 1.15 26.54
CA ARG A 3 -10.57 2.38 26.02
C ARG A 3 -9.86 2.15 24.69
N ASP A 4 -8.99 1.15 24.61
CA ASP A 4 -8.21 0.88 23.40
C ASP A 4 -9.12 0.55 22.22
N LEU A 5 -10.21 -0.18 22.48
CA LEU A 5 -11.23 -0.49 21.48
C LEU A 5 -11.87 0.79 20.93
N TYR A 6 -12.43 1.64 21.80
CA TYR A 6 -13.21 2.81 21.42
C TYR A 6 -12.37 4.03 21.01
N GLU A 7 -11.12 4.16 21.47
CA GLU A 7 -10.24 5.26 21.08
C GLU A 7 -9.31 4.93 19.89
N THR A 8 -9.14 3.64 19.55
CA THR A 8 -8.13 3.24 18.54
C THR A 8 -8.70 2.35 17.46
N TYR A 9 -9.34 1.23 17.82
CA TYR A 9 -9.73 0.20 16.85
C TYR A 9 -11.05 0.51 16.13
N LEU A 10 -12.06 1.00 16.84
CA LEU A 10 -13.39 1.28 16.27
C LEU A 10 -13.51 2.61 15.49
N PRO A 11 -12.81 3.72 15.84
CA PRO A 11 -13.05 5.02 15.22
C PRO A 11 -12.99 5.07 13.69
N PRO A 12 -12.07 4.36 12.99
CA PRO A 12 -12.06 4.34 11.53
C PRO A 12 -13.34 3.74 10.93
N PHE A 13 -13.84 2.66 11.53
CA PHE A 13 -15.08 2.01 11.10
C PHE A 13 -16.30 2.89 11.39
N GLU A 14 -16.36 3.47 12.58
CA GLU A 14 -17.44 4.39 12.95
C GLU A 14 -17.53 5.58 11.98
N ALA A 15 -16.38 6.19 11.63
CA ALA A 15 -16.34 7.29 10.67
C ALA A 15 -16.81 6.85 9.27
N LEU A 16 -16.39 5.67 8.80
CA LEU A 16 -16.84 5.13 7.52
C LEU A 16 -18.35 4.87 7.50
N VAL A 17 -18.91 4.37 8.60
CA VAL A 17 -20.36 4.14 8.72
C VAL A 17 -21.14 5.45 8.83
N LYS A 18 -20.77 6.32 9.79
CA LYS A 18 -21.55 7.53 10.11
C LYS A 18 -21.32 8.68 9.14
N GLU A 19 -20.10 8.86 8.63
CA GLU A 19 -19.72 9.96 7.76
C GLU A 19 -19.55 9.51 6.30
N GLY A 20 -18.82 8.39 6.07
CA GLY A 20 -18.63 7.82 4.74
C GLY A 20 -19.88 7.19 4.14
N LYS A 21 -20.87 6.84 4.99
CA LYS A 21 -22.13 6.22 4.57
C LYS A 21 -21.92 4.95 3.75
N VAL A 22 -20.96 4.14 4.14
CA VAL A 22 -20.69 2.85 3.51
C VAL A 22 -21.94 1.98 3.53
N LYS A 23 -22.12 1.17 2.50
CA LYS A 23 -23.31 0.31 2.34
C LYS A 23 -23.02 -1.16 2.66
N GLU A 24 -21.75 -1.50 2.79
CA GLU A 24 -21.30 -2.84 3.11
C GLU A 24 -20.14 -2.79 4.09
N VAL A 25 -20.10 -3.73 5.03
CA VAL A 25 -19.03 -3.95 5.99
C VAL A 25 -18.65 -5.43 5.97
N MET A 26 -17.38 -5.75 5.86
CA MET A 26 -16.87 -7.11 5.94
C MET A 26 -16.48 -7.44 7.39
N CYS A 27 -16.93 -8.57 7.91
CA CYS A 27 -16.46 -9.10 9.19
C CYS A 27 -15.23 -9.97 8.99
N ALA A 28 -14.30 -9.91 9.93
CA ALA A 28 -12.97 -10.48 9.83
C ALA A 28 -12.87 -11.93 10.35
N TYR A 29 -11.77 -12.59 10.04
CA TYR A 29 -11.47 -13.97 10.49
C TYR A 29 -11.25 -14.10 11.99
N ASN A 30 -10.63 -13.12 12.63
CA ASN A 30 -10.21 -13.19 14.03
C ASN A 30 -11.39 -13.24 15.02
N ARG A 31 -11.08 -13.50 16.29
CA ARG A 31 -12.04 -13.43 17.39
C ARG A 31 -12.12 -12.03 17.99
N PHE A 32 -13.31 -11.67 18.42
CA PHE A 32 -13.59 -10.51 19.24
C PHE A 32 -14.22 -10.94 20.56
N GLU A 33 -13.54 -10.70 21.68
CA GLU A 33 -13.99 -11.10 23.03
C GLU A 33 -14.34 -12.60 23.19
N GLY A 34 -13.72 -13.44 22.36
CA GLY A 34 -13.89 -14.90 22.39
C GLY A 34 -14.78 -15.44 21.26
N ASP A 35 -15.66 -14.63 20.70
CA ASP A 35 -16.51 -14.99 19.58
C ASP A 35 -15.80 -14.74 18.23
N PRO A 36 -16.02 -15.56 17.19
CA PRO A 36 -15.61 -15.19 15.83
C PRO A 36 -16.24 -13.85 15.44
N CYS A 37 -15.50 -12.95 14.79
CA CYS A 37 -16.02 -11.63 14.44
C CYS A 37 -17.34 -11.70 13.66
N CYS A 38 -17.45 -12.64 12.71
CA CYS A 38 -18.68 -12.84 11.92
C CYS A 38 -19.84 -13.46 12.71
N GLY A 39 -19.61 -13.87 13.95
CA GLY A 39 -20.63 -14.41 14.89
C GLY A 39 -20.74 -13.58 16.18
N SER A 40 -20.19 -12.37 16.19
CA SER A 40 -20.20 -11.53 17.38
C SER A 40 -21.40 -10.60 17.41
N ASP A 41 -22.39 -10.94 18.23
CA ASP A 41 -23.57 -10.10 18.46
C ASP A 41 -23.18 -8.69 18.96
N ARG A 42 -22.19 -8.62 19.87
CA ARG A 42 -21.72 -7.33 20.38
C ARG A 42 -21.14 -6.45 19.28
N LEU A 43 -20.29 -7.02 18.41
CA LEU A 43 -19.63 -6.23 17.37
C LEU A 43 -20.60 -5.81 16.26
N LEU A 44 -21.41 -6.76 15.77
CA LEU A 44 -22.20 -6.55 14.57
C LEU A 44 -23.62 -6.01 14.87
N MET A 45 -24.27 -6.47 15.94
CA MET A 45 -25.59 -5.98 16.30
C MET A 45 -25.50 -4.75 17.20
N GLN A 46 -24.88 -4.87 18.40
CA GLN A 46 -24.90 -3.80 19.38
C GLN A 46 -24.10 -2.57 18.91
N ILE A 47 -22.82 -2.74 18.52
CA ILE A 47 -21.97 -1.61 18.12
C ILE A 47 -22.32 -1.13 16.71
N LEU A 48 -22.22 -2.01 15.70
CA LEU A 48 -22.38 -1.61 14.30
C LEU A 48 -23.78 -1.14 13.98
N ARG A 49 -24.82 -1.94 14.35
CA ARG A 49 -26.22 -1.64 13.97
C ARG A 49 -26.91 -0.72 14.96
N ASP A 50 -26.86 -1.02 16.25
CA ASP A 50 -27.64 -0.28 17.25
C ASP A 50 -26.98 1.06 17.62
N GLU A 51 -25.66 1.07 17.95
CA GLU A 51 -24.98 2.31 18.34
C GLU A 51 -24.66 3.21 17.13
N TRP A 52 -24.24 2.65 16.00
CA TRP A 52 -23.86 3.45 14.82
C TRP A 52 -24.97 3.62 13.79
N GLY A 53 -26.07 2.85 13.90
CA GLY A 53 -27.21 2.93 12.99
C GLY A 53 -26.95 2.38 11.59
N PHE A 54 -26.07 1.39 11.46
CA PHE A 54 -25.77 0.76 10.17
C PHE A 54 -26.94 -0.06 9.65
N ASP A 55 -27.45 0.28 8.49
CA ASP A 55 -28.58 -0.37 7.82
C ASP A 55 -28.20 -1.23 6.61
N GLY A 56 -26.91 -1.28 6.28
CA GLY A 56 -26.38 -1.98 5.12
C GLY A 56 -26.12 -3.47 5.34
N ILE A 57 -25.36 -4.06 4.42
CA ILE A 57 -25.01 -5.48 4.38
C ILE A 57 -23.76 -5.73 5.23
N VAL A 58 -23.76 -6.82 5.99
CA VAL A 58 -22.53 -7.41 6.54
C VAL A 58 -22.19 -8.65 5.72
N LEU A 59 -21.01 -8.62 5.08
CA LEU A 59 -20.43 -9.72 4.32
C LEU A 59 -19.38 -10.43 5.18
N SER A 60 -19.33 -11.76 5.14
CA SER A 60 -18.19 -12.48 5.73
C SER A 60 -16.94 -12.36 4.87
N ASP A 61 -15.77 -12.37 5.47
CA ASP A 61 -14.56 -12.71 4.74
C ASP A 61 -14.64 -14.14 4.19
N CYS A 62 -13.83 -14.45 3.15
CA CYS A 62 -13.98 -15.70 2.39
C CYS A 62 -13.63 -16.94 3.24
N GLY A 63 -14.62 -17.79 3.47
CA GLY A 63 -14.49 -18.98 4.32
C GLY A 63 -14.56 -18.72 5.82
N ALA A 64 -14.73 -17.48 6.29
CA ALA A 64 -14.71 -17.13 7.71
C ALA A 64 -15.79 -17.86 8.54
N ILE A 65 -16.96 -18.15 7.97
CA ILE A 65 -18.00 -18.91 8.66
C ILE A 65 -17.57 -20.37 8.86
N ALA A 66 -16.84 -20.93 7.90
CA ALA A 66 -16.31 -22.29 8.03
C ALA A 66 -15.29 -22.42 9.15
N ASP A 67 -14.56 -21.35 9.48
CA ASP A 67 -13.61 -21.33 10.60
C ASP A 67 -14.28 -21.47 11.97
N PHE A 68 -15.58 -21.25 12.10
CA PHE A 68 -16.30 -21.48 13.36
C PHE A 68 -16.24 -22.94 13.81
N TYR A 69 -16.27 -23.90 12.85
CA TYR A 69 -16.42 -25.33 13.15
C TYR A 69 -15.27 -26.22 12.63
N ARG A 70 -14.45 -25.75 11.66
CA ARG A 70 -13.35 -26.56 11.12
C ARG A 70 -12.25 -26.80 12.14
N ASP A 71 -11.49 -27.91 11.97
CA ASP A 71 -10.45 -28.35 12.89
C ASP A 71 -9.29 -27.37 13.06
N TYR A 72 -8.99 -26.61 12.04
CA TYR A 72 -7.94 -25.57 12.05
C TYR A 72 -8.47 -24.18 12.43
N GLY A 73 -9.80 -24.05 12.56
CA GLY A 73 -10.46 -22.79 12.87
C GLY A 73 -10.69 -22.57 14.38
N HIS A 74 -11.77 -21.85 14.71
CA HIS A 74 -12.07 -21.42 16.08
C HIS A 74 -12.64 -22.53 16.96
N LYS A 75 -13.30 -23.53 16.40
CA LYS A 75 -13.98 -24.64 17.13
C LYS A 75 -15.00 -24.15 18.15
N THR A 76 -15.69 -23.07 17.82
CA THR A 76 -16.76 -22.51 18.66
C THR A 76 -18.10 -23.17 18.37
N HIS A 77 -18.26 -23.80 17.21
CA HIS A 77 -19.46 -24.49 16.76
C HIS A 77 -19.15 -25.91 16.31
N LEU A 78 -20.15 -26.79 16.36
CA LEU A 78 -19.96 -28.22 16.08
C LEU A 78 -20.01 -28.54 14.59
N ASP A 79 -20.82 -27.82 13.84
CA ASP A 79 -21.18 -28.10 12.45
C ASP A 79 -21.50 -26.81 11.65
N ALA A 80 -21.63 -26.97 10.33
CA ALA A 80 -21.95 -25.87 9.44
C ALA A 80 -23.33 -25.25 9.72
N GLU A 81 -24.32 -26.07 10.14
CA GLU A 81 -25.66 -25.61 10.47
C GLU A 81 -25.68 -24.66 11.66
N SER A 82 -24.99 -25.04 12.74
CA SER A 82 -24.89 -24.19 13.94
C SER A 82 -24.05 -22.94 13.70
N ALA A 83 -22.97 -23.03 12.90
CA ALA A 83 -22.12 -21.91 12.53
C ALA A 83 -22.88 -20.89 11.68
N SER A 84 -23.55 -21.35 10.62
CA SER A 84 -24.33 -20.49 9.73
C SER A 84 -25.52 -19.83 10.44
N ALA A 85 -26.21 -20.57 11.31
CA ALA A 85 -27.29 -20.02 12.13
C ALA A 85 -26.77 -18.90 13.06
N ALA A 86 -25.64 -19.14 13.76
CA ALA A 86 -25.03 -18.14 14.64
C ALA A 86 -24.60 -16.89 13.88
N ALA A 87 -23.97 -17.03 12.71
CA ALA A 87 -23.53 -15.91 11.90
C ALA A 87 -24.71 -15.03 11.44
N VAL A 88 -25.78 -15.62 10.90
CA VAL A 88 -26.98 -14.88 10.48
C VAL A 88 -27.64 -14.19 11.67
N LEU A 89 -27.80 -14.89 12.81
CA LEU A 89 -28.40 -14.32 14.02
C LEU A 89 -27.59 -13.15 14.57
N SER A 90 -26.27 -13.20 14.44
CA SER A 90 -25.37 -12.11 14.84
C SER A 90 -25.22 -10.99 13.79
N GLY A 91 -25.97 -11.08 12.67
CA GLY A 91 -26.08 -9.98 11.71
C GLY A 91 -25.22 -10.08 10.47
N THR A 92 -24.53 -11.21 10.19
CA THR A 92 -23.82 -11.47 8.94
C THR A 92 -24.83 -11.91 7.87
N ASP A 93 -25.09 -11.01 6.91
CA ASP A 93 -26.17 -11.17 5.94
C ASP A 93 -25.76 -12.02 4.72
N LEU A 94 -24.49 -11.95 4.33
CA LEU A 94 -23.96 -12.60 3.12
C LEU A 94 -22.65 -13.32 3.44
N GLU A 95 -22.45 -14.48 2.87
CA GLU A 95 -21.22 -15.26 3.01
C GLU A 95 -20.39 -15.25 1.74
N CYS A 96 -19.11 -15.00 1.84
CA CYS A 96 -18.12 -15.42 0.86
C CYS A 96 -17.67 -16.84 1.22
N GLY A 97 -18.33 -17.85 0.67
CA GLY A 97 -18.08 -19.26 0.98
C GLY A 97 -19.25 -20.15 0.61
N SER A 98 -19.36 -21.31 1.28
CA SER A 98 -20.39 -22.31 1.03
C SER A 98 -21.09 -22.80 2.31
N SER A 99 -20.77 -22.26 3.48
CA SER A 99 -21.36 -22.72 4.74
C SER A 99 -22.87 -22.40 4.83
N TYR A 100 -23.31 -21.29 4.21
CA TYR A 100 -24.73 -20.89 4.18
C TYR A 100 -25.64 -21.83 3.40
N GLU A 101 -25.10 -22.76 2.60
CA GLU A 101 -25.88 -23.87 2.04
C GLU A 101 -26.53 -24.72 3.17
N ALA A 102 -25.91 -24.77 4.35
CA ALA A 102 -26.42 -25.48 5.52
C ALA A 102 -27.61 -24.76 6.21
N LEU A 103 -27.94 -23.52 5.87
CA LEU A 103 -29.05 -22.78 6.48
C LEU A 103 -30.40 -23.47 6.27
N VAL A 104 -30.58 -24.15 5.13
CA VAL A 104 -31.81 -24.92 4.86
C VAL A 104 -32.01 -26.00 5.91
N GLU A 105 -30.97 -26.72 6.24
CA GLU A 105 -31.00 -27.79 7.23
C GLU A 105 -31.07 -27.20 8.66
N ALA A 106 -30.40 -26.08 8.91
CA ALA A 106 -30.44 -25.36 10.18
C ALA A 106 -31.88 -24.92 10.53
N VAL A 107 -32.64 -24.42 9.55
CA VAL A 107 -34.07 -24.07 9.71
C VAL A 107 -34.92 -25.32 10.04
N LYS A 108 -34.73 -26.44 9.31
CA LYS A 108 -35.43 -27.69 9.57
C LYS A 108 -35.16 -28.27 10.95
N GLN A 109 -33.93 -28.10 11.43
CA GLN A 109 -33.50 -28.52 12.77
C GLN A 109 -33.93 -27.54 13.88
N GLY A 110 -34.53 -26.40 13.53
CA GLY A 110 -34.95 -25.37 14.48
C GLY A 110 -33.78 -24.60 15.12
N LYS A 111 -32.58 -24.62 14.51
CA LYS A 111 -31.42 -23.82 14.95
C LYS A 111 -31.59 -22.34 14.65
N ILE A 112 -32.36 -22.00 13.62
CA ILE A 112 -32.69 -20.63 13.20
C ILE A 112 -34.11 -20.57 12.66
N ASP A 113 -34.82 -19.45 12.86
CA ASP A 113 -36.11 -19.17 12.24
C ASP A 113 -35.89 -18.60 10.82
N GLU A 114 -36.68 -19.04 9.87
CA GLU A 114 -36.67 -18.54 8.47
C GLU A 114 -36.79 -17.01 8.40
N LYS A 115 -37.54 -16.39 9.33
CA LYS A 115 -37.64 -14.93 9.43
C LYS A 115 -36.33 -14.21 9.63
N ALA A 116 -35.36 -14.83 10.31
CA ALA A 116 -34.01 -14.24 10.47
C ALA A 116 -33.27 -14.26 9.12
N VAL A 117 -33.42 -15.32 8.34
CA VAL A 117 -32.89 -15.40 6.96
C VAL A 117 -33.55 -14.35 6.06
N ASP A 118 -34.90 -14.15 6.19
CA ASP A 118 -35.62 -13.12 5.45
C ASP A 118 -35.06 -11.70 5.69
N VAL A 119 -34.62 -11.40 6.91
CA VAL A 119 -34.01 -10.10 7.25
C VAL A 119 -32.72 -9.91 6.45
N ALA A 120 -31.86 -10.92 6.42
CA ALA A 120 -30.61 -10.88 5.66
C ALA A 120 -30.87 -10.72 4.15
N VAL A 121 -31.78 -11.54 3.60
CA VAL A 121 -32.19 -11.47 2.20
C VAL A 121 -32.76 -10.09 1.85
N LYS A 122 -33.61 -9.52 2.73
CA LYS A 122 -34.14 -8.16 2.52
C LYS A 122 -33.06 -7.10 2.41
N ARG A 123 -32.03 -7.14 3.27
CA ARG A 123 -30.89 -6.20 3.21
C ARG A 123 -30.14 -6.34 1.90
N LEU A 124 -29.83 -7.58 1.50
CA LEU A 124 -29.16 -7.87 0.24
C LEU A 124 -29.95 -7.38 -0.97
N LEU A 125 -31.23 -7.72 -1.05
CA LEU A 125 -32.10 -7.30 -2.15
C LEU A 125 -32.27 -5.76 -2.18
N THR A 126 -32.37 -5.11 -1.01
CA THR A 126 -32.44 -3.64 -0.94
C THR A 126 -31.23 -2.99 -1.59
N ALA A 127 -30.02 -3.51 -1.34
CA ALA A 127 -28.80 -3.01 -1.98
C ALA A 127 -28.80 -3.26 -3.49
N ARG A 128 -29.21 -4.45 -3.95
CA ARG A 128 -29.30 -4.78 -5.38
C ARG A 128 -30.32 -3.90 -6.11
N PHE A 129 -31.47 -3.62 -5.50
CA PHE A 129 -32.44 -2.65 -6.04
C PHE A 129 -31.84 -1.23 -6.10
N ALA A 130 -31.14 -0.79 -5.05
CA ALA A 130 -30.50 0.53 -5.04
C ALA A 130 -29.38 0.65 -6.09
N LEU A 131 -28.71 -0.45 -6.45
CA LEU A 131 -27.74 -0.52 -7.54
C LEU A 131 -28.39 -0.53 -8.94
N GLY A 132 -29.70 -0.68 -9.02
CA GLY A 132 -30.42 -0.73 -10.31
C GLY A 132 -30.29 -2.08 -11.04
N GLU A 133 -29.90 -3.16 -10.35
CA GLU A 133 -29.75 -4.47 -11.00
C GLU A 133 -31.07 -5.05 -11.56
N MET A 134 -32.21 -4.56 -11.07
CA MET A 134 -33.54 -4.95 -11.53
C MET A 134 -34.13 -3.99 -12.59
N ASP A 135 -33.37 -2.93 -12.92
CA ASP A 135 -33.78 -1.92 -13.91
C ASP A 135 -33.15 -2.20 -15.27
N GLU A 136 -33.76 -1.64 -16.32
CA GLU A 136 -33.15 -1.64 -17.65
C GLU A 136 -31.85 -0.82 -17.61
N PRO A 137 -30.75 -1.30 -18.20
CA PRO A 137 -29.44 -0.64 -18.12
C PRO A 137 -29.46 0.84 -18.49
N GLU A 138 -30.31 1.23 -19.46
CA GLU A 138 -30.45 2.61 -19.92
C GLU A 138 -31.03 3.56 -18.87
N LYS A 139 -31.69 3.02 -17.84
CA LYS A 139 -32.24 3.80 -16.71
C LYS A 139 -31.25 3.98 -15.57
N VAL A 140 -30.14 3.24 -15.59
CA VAL A 140 -29.12 3.26 -14.55
C VAL A 140 -27.98 4.18 -14.99
N SER A 141 -27.77 5.27 -14.29
CA SER A 141 -26.88 6.35 -14.71
C SER A 141 -25.40 5.94 -14.89
N TRP A 142 -24.91 4.98 -14.11
CA TRP A 142 -23.52 4.54 -14.17
C TRP A 142 -23.22 3.47 -15.23
N THR A 143 -24.23 2.78 -15.78
CA THR A 143 -24.02 1.80 -16.86
C THR A 143 -23.57 2.44 -18.17
N GLY A 144 -23.83 3.75 -18.34
CA GLY A 144 -23.38 4.54 -19.47
C GLY A 144 -21.92 5.03 -19.38
N ILE A 145 -21.21 4.77 -18.27
CA ILE A 145 -19.81 5.18 -18.13
C ILE A 145 -18.92 4.27 -19.01
N PRO A 146 -18.24 4.82 -20.04
CA PRO A 146 -17.44 3.99 -20.93
C PRO A 146 -16.17 3.49 -20.23
N PHE A 147 -15.71 2.29 -20.56
CA PHE A 147 -14.48 1.71 -20.01
C PHE A 147 -13.23 2.57 -20.29
N SER A 148 -13.24 3.38 -21.36
CA SER A 148 -12.15 4.33 -21.69
C SER A 148 -11.92 5.43 -20.66
N VAL A 149 -12.80 5.57 -19.65
CA VAL A 149 -12.57 6.45 -18.49
C VAL A 149 -11.45 5.89 -17.60
N VAL A 150 -11.30 4.56 -17.54
CA VAL A 150 -10.21 3.91 -16.83
C VAL A 150 -8.86 4.30 -17.46
N ALA A 151 -7.90 4.68 -16.62
CA ALA A 151 -6.58 5.15 -17.04
C ALA A 151 -6.59 6.33 -18.04
N SER A 152 -7.62 7.18 -17.96
CA SER A 152 -7.68 8.41 -18.75
C SER A 152 -6.59 9.42 -18.33
N ALA A 153 -6.29 10.40 -19.18
CA ALA A 153 -5.33 11.47 -18.88
C ALA A 153 -5.67 12.25 -17.59
N GLY A 154 -6.97 12.36 -17.25
CA GLY A 154 -7.41 12.94 -15.97
C GLY A 154 -7.02 12.07 -14.78
N HIS A 155 -7.15 10.75 -14.89
CA HIS A 155 -6.71 9.82 -13.86
C HIS A 155 -5.18 9.77 -13.73
N ASP A 156 -4.42 9.86 -14.82
CA ASP A 156 -2.96 9.98 -14.77
C ASP A 156 -2.51 11.25 -14.01
N SER A 157 -3.18 12.37 -14.27
CA SER A 157 -2.91 13.63 -13.56
C SER A 157 -3.20 13.52 -12.06
N LEU A 158 -4.30 12.88 -11.71
CA LEU A 158 -4.67 12.62 -10.31
C LEU A 158 -3.67 11.67 -9.62
N ALA A 159 -3.25 10.60 -10.30
CA ALA A 159 -2.25 9.67 -9.80
C ALA A 159 -0.92 10.38 -9.51
N LEU A 160 -0.47 11.25 -10.40
CA LEU A 160 0.73 12.06 -10.19
C LEU A 160 0.58 13.04 -9.02
N ASP A 161 -0.56 13.73 -8.90
CA ASP A 161 -0.81 14.66 -7.80
C ASP A 161 -0.80 13.94 -6.45
N MET A 162 -1.44 12.78 -6.36
CA MET A 162 -1.42 11.93 -5.15
C MET A 162 -0.01 11.44 -4.82
N ALA A 163 0.76 10.98 -5.81
CA ALA A 163 2.14 10.58 -5.62
C ALA A 163 3.01 11.73 -5.08
N ARG A 164 2.92 12.93 -5.66
CA ARG A 164 3.62 14.14 -5.17
C ARG A 164 3.27 14.45 -3.71
N LYS A 165 1.98 14.47 -3.40
CA LYS A 165 1.47 14.83 -2.06
C LYS A 165 1.83 13.83 -0.97
N SER A 166 2.07 12.56 -1.34
CA SER A 166 2.46 11.51 -0.41
C SER A 166 3.95 11.48 -0.11
N MET A 167 4.81 12.04 -0.96
CA MET A 167 6.27 12.05 -0.75
C MET A 167 6.63 12.69 0.58
N THR A 168 7.29 11.94 1.46
CA THR A 168 7.64 12.35 2.81
C THR A 168 9.15 12.40 2.99
N LEU A 169 9.72 13.58 3.04
CA LEU A 169 11.16 13.78 3.27
C LEU A 169 11.45 13.60 4.76
N LEU A 170 12.09 12.50 5.13
CA LEU A 170 12.35 12.14 6.53
C LEU A 170 13.61 12.80 7.08
N MET A 171 14.63 12.96 6.23
CA MET A 171 15.93 13.53 6.62
C MET A 171 16.57 14.23 5.43
N ASN A 172 17.22 15.38 5.67
CA ASN A 172 17.95 16.12 4.65
C ASN A 172 19.13 16.87 5.27
N LYS A 173 20.26 16.19 5.44
CA LYS A 173 21.48 16.74 6.03
C LYS A 173 22.20 17.65 5.02
N ASP A 174 22.71 18.77 5.51
CA ASP A 174 23.51 19.72 4.74
C ASP A 174 22.87 20.13 3.40
N ASN A 175 21.54 20.20 3.35
CA ASN A 175 20.77 20.47 2.13
C ASN A 175 21.22 19.57 0.96
N THR A 176 21.35 18.25 1.24
CA THR A 176 21.67 17.25 0.22
C THR A 176 20.67 17.28 -0.94
N LEU A 177 19.40 17.47 -0.61
CA LEU A 177 18.33 17.72 -1.56
C LEU A 177 17.86 19.18 -1.47
N PRO A 178 17.37 19.80 -2.56
CA PRO A 178 17.27 19.23 -3.90
C PRO A 178 18.64 19.14 -4.62
N LEU A 179 18.74 18.18 -5.55
CA LEU A 179 19.92 18.02 -6.42
C LEU A 179 19.95 19.15 -7.46
N LYS A 180 21.16 19.59 -7.78
CA LYS A 180 21.36 20.62 -8.81
C LYS A 180 21.72 19.96 -10.14
N ARG A 181 20.98 20.27 -11.19
CA ARG A 181 21.29 19.87 -12.57
C ARG A 181 22.47 20.68 -13.11
N GLY A 182 23.10 20.17 -14.17
CA GLY A 182 24.18 20.83 -14.89
C GLY A 182 25.55 20.26 -14.55
N GLY A 183 25.93 19.19 -15.24
CA GLY A 183 27.21 18.47 -15.04
C GLY A 183 27.20 17.46 -13.90
N LEU A 184 26.02 17.10 -13.38
CA LEU A 184 25.86 16.10 -12.31
C LEU A 184 26.03 14.68 -12.85
N THR A 185 26.92 13.90 -12.25
CA THR A 185 26.97 12.45 -12.43
C THR A 185 26.21 11.77 -11.31
N ILE A 186 25.06 11.22 -11.61
CA ILE A 186 24.19 10.53 -10.66
C ILE A 186 24.23 9.02 -10.88
N ALA A 187 24.46 8.26 -9.83
CA ALA A 187 24.25 6.82 -9.86
C ALA A 187 22.89 6.48 -9.24
N VAL A 188 22.12 5.63 -9.92
CA VAL A 188 20.87 5.06 -9.39
C VAL A 188 21.12 3.60 -9.11
N MET A 189 20.86 3.18 -7.87
CA MET A 189 21.09 1.82 -7.39
C MET A 189 19.88 1.30 -6.63
N GLY A 190 19.88 0.02 -6.30
CA GLY A 190 18.86 -0.62 -5.46
C GLY A 190 17.81 -1.42 -6.23
N PRO A 191 17.17 -2.38 -5.54
CA PRO A 191 16.25 -3.34 -6.18
C PRO A 191 14.97 -2.68 -6.73
N ASN A 192 14.55 -1.57 -6.15
CA ASN A 192 13.29 -0.90 -6.49
C ASN A 192 13.46 0.20 -7.56
N ALA A 193 14.69 0.44 -8.03
CA ALA A 193 14.96 1.54 -8.95
C ALA A 193 14.24 1.40 -10.30
N ASN A 194 14.20 0.19 -10.83
CA ASN A 194 13.60 -0.11 -12.15
C ASN A 194 12.51 -1.18 -12.06
N ASP A 195 11.77 -1.21 -10.97
CA ASP A 195 10.68 -2.15 -10.74
C ASP A 195 9.33 -1.41 -10.79
N SER A 196 8.57 -1.65 -11.85
CA SER A 196 7.25 -1.04 -12.04
C SER A 196 6.18 -1.66 -11.14
N VAL A 197 6.27 -2.97 -10.89
CA VAL A 197 5.27 -3.73 -10.12
C VAL A 197 5.33 -3.35 -8.65
N MET A 198 6.54 -3.16 -8.09
CA MET A 198 6.71 -2.70 -6.72
C MET A 198 5.95 -1.40 -6.44
N GLN A 199 5.90 -0.48 -7.42
CA GLN A 199 5.26 0.82 -7.23
C GLN A 199 3.75 0.74 -7.05
N TRP A 200 3.09 -0.32 -7.55
CA TRP A 200 1.63 -0.42 -7.52
C TRP A 200 1.06 -0.77 -6.15
N GLY A 201 1.85 -1.41 -5.29
CA GLY A 201 1.36 -1.94 -4.00
C GLY A 201 0.62 -3.28 -4.15
N ASN A 202 -0.09 -3.68 -3.09
CA ASN A 202 -0.95 -4.85 -3.09
C ASN A 202 -2.36 -4.48 -3.57
N TYR A 203 -3.12 -5.45 -4.08
CA TYR A 203 -4.50 -5.26 -4.58
C TYR A 203 -4.61 -4.10 -5.59
N ASN A 204 -3.60 -3.98 -6.43
CA ASN A 204 -3.45 -2.90 -7.38
C ASN A 204 -4.37 -3.06 -8.60
N GLY A 205 -4.71 -1.94 -9.22
CA GLY A 205 -5.09 -1.90 -10.62
C GLY A 205 -3.86 -2.13 -11.52
N MET A 206 -4.09 -2.36 -12.80
CA MET A 206 -3.03 -2.64 -13.78
C MET A 206 -2.90 -1.46 -14.74
N PRO A 207 -1.99 -0.52 -14.46
CA PRO A 207 -1.86 0.66 -15.32
C PRO A 207 -1.25 0.27 -16.67
N PRO A 208 -1.70 0.90 -17.76
CA PRO A 208 -1.17 0.63 -19.09
C PRO A 208 0.30 1.05 -19.26
N HIS A 209 0.76 1.97 -18.42
CA HIS A 209 2.16 2.39 -18.35
C HIS A 209 2.52 2.81 -16.92
N THR A 210 3.78 2.63 -16.58
CA THR A 210 4.35 3.03 -15.28
C THR A 210 5.68 3.72 -15.53
N VAL A 211 5.89 4.86 -14.92
CA VAL A 211 7.18 5.53 -14.89
C VAL A 211 7.98 5.00 -13.70
N THR A 212 8.99 4.17 -13.96
CA THR A 212 9.88 3.69 -12.88
C THR A 212 10.68 4.85 -12.29
N ILE A 213 11.20 4.68 -11.08
CA ILE A 213 12.00 5.73 -10.43
C ILE A 213 13.26 6.02 -11.26
N LEU A 214 13.89 5.00 -11.82
CA LEU A 214 15.00 5.14 -12.75
C LEU A 214 14.62 5.97 -13.99
N ASP A 215 13.47 5.70 -14.60
CA ASP A 215 13.01 6.43 -15.77
C ASP A 215 12.62 7.86 -15.46
N GLY A 216 12.00 8.09 -14.30
CA GLY A 216 11.69 9.44 -13.81
C GLY A 216 12.97 10.28 -13.65
N ILE A 217 13.98 9.72 -12.99
CA ILE A 217 15.28 10.38 -12.83
C ILE A 217 15.93 10.62 -14.20
N ARG A 218 15.96 9.62 -15.09
CA ARG A 218 16.52 9.75 -16.43
C ARG A 218 15.88 10.88 -17.22
N LYS A 219 14.56 11.03 -17.17
CA LYS A 219 13.81 12.09 -17.84
C LYS A 219 14.05 13.49 -17.25
N ALA A 220 14.37 13.55 -15.96
CA ALA A 220 14.59 14.81 -15.23
C ALA A 220 16.01 15.38 -15.40
N LEU A 221 16.96 14.60 -15.91
CA LEU A 221 18.34 15.05 -16.13
C LEU A 221 18.45 16.07 -17.25
N GLY A 222 19.38 17.02 -17.09
CA GLY A 222 19.76 17.95 -18.15
C GLY A 222 20.71 17.30 -19.17
N SER A 223 20.97 18.00 -20.29
CA SER A 223 21.85 17.51 -21.36
C SER A 223 23.28 17.22 -20.93
N ASP A 224 23.76 17.92 -19.92
CA ASP A 224 25.14 17.84 -19.42
C ASP A 224 25.27 16.89 -18.22
N ASP A 225 24.15 16.35 -17.73
CA ASP A 225 24.12 15.41 -16.63
C ASP A 225 24.34 13.96 -17.13
N ARG A 226 24.90 13.12 -16.27
CA ARG A 226 25.21 11.71 -16.59
C ARG A 226 24.54 10.77 -15.62
N LEU A 227 23.91 9.70 -16.14
CA LEU A 227 23.29 8.64 -15.37
C LEU A 227 24.12 7.37 -15.42
N ILE A 228 24.41 6.79 -14.27
CA ILE A 228 24.94 5.44 -14.10
C ILE A 228 23.86 4.61 -13.44
N TYR A 229 23.50 3.47 -14.02
CA TYR A 229 22.59 2.52 -13.39
C TYR A 229 23.33 1.25 -12.99
N GLU A 230 23.22 0.88 -11.73
CA GLU A 230 23.75 -0.36 -11.17
C GLU A 230 22.77 -0.85 -10.10
N GLN A 231 22.06 -1.96 -10.32
CA GLN A 231 21.11 -2.47 -9.33
C GLN A 231 21.80 -2.78 -7.99
N GLY A 232 22.90 -3.53 -8.00
CA GLY A 232 23.78 -3.74 -6.87
C GLY A 232 23.34 -4.77 -5.83
N CYS A 233 22.07 -5.09 -5.73
CA CYS A 233 21.50 -6.18 -4.90
C CYS A 233 20.05 -6.49 -5.31
N GLY A 234 19.56 -7.65 -4.88
CA GLY A 234 18.12 -7.93 -4.83
C GLY A 234 17.45 -7.33 -3.59
N TRP A 235 16.20 -7.68 -3.35
CA TRP A 235 15.48 -7.21 -2.14
C TRP A 235 16.13 -7.76 -0.87
N VAL A 236 16.30 -9.09 -0.79
CA VAL A 236 16.85 -9.82 0.36
C VAL A 236 18.05 -10.71 -0.01
N GLU A 237 18.37 -10.85 -1.29
CA GLU A 237 19.43 -11.70 -1.80
C GLU A 237 20.59 -10.87 -2.36
N ARG A 238 21.82 -11.39 -2.24
CA ARG A 238 23.01 -10.85 -2.91
C ARG A 238 23.05 -11.31 -4.38
N ALA A 239 21.95 -11.10 -5.08
CA ALA A 239 21.82 -11.48 -6.47
C ALA A 239 21.05 -10.40 -7.24
N GLN A 240 21.31 -10.34 -8.55
CA GLN A 240 20.56 -9.52 -9.49
C GLN A 240 20.20 -10.36 -10.71
N ILE A 241 19.07 -10.05 -11.34
CA ILE A 241 18.66 -10.68 -12.59
C ILE A 241 19.02 -9.72 -13.72
N GLN A 242 19.87 -10.18 -14.62
CA GLN A 242 20.25 -9.46 -15.82
C GLN A 242 19.48 -10.02 -17.00
N SER A 243 18.57 -9.24 -17.58
CA SER A 243 17.79 -9.64 -18.74
C SER A 243 18.65 -10.08 -19.91
N VAL A 244 18.28 -11.19 -20.50
CA VAL A 244 18.85 -11.74 -21.75
C VAL A 244 17.77 -12.02 -22.79
N PHE A 245 16.67 -11.29 -22.72
CA PHE A 245 15.56 -11.40 -23.69
C PHE A 245 16.04 -11.23 -25.14
N ASN A 246 17.06 -10.44 -25.37
CA ASN A 246 17.68 -10.23 -26.69
C ASN A 246 18.39 -11.49 -27.26
N ARG A 247 18.53 -12.56 -26.46
CA ARG A 247 19.02 -13.89 -26.90
C ARG A 247 17.90 -14.81 -27.35
N CYS A 248 16.66 -14.35 -27.32
CA CYS A 248 15.49 -15.05 -27.82
C CYS A 248 15.30 -14.74 -29.30
N LYS A 249 15.03 -15.78 -30.09
CA LYS A 249 14.72 -15.66 -31.53
C LYS A 249 13.56 -16.57 -31.88
N THR A 250 12.73 -16.13 -32.81
CA THR A 250 11.70 -16.98 -33.42
C THR A 250 12.32 -18.11 -34.22
N ALA A 251 11.55 -19.13 -34.57
CA ALA A 251 12.02 -20.28 -35.37
C ALA A 251 12.60 -19.87 -36.74
N ASP A 252 12.14 -18.75 -37.31
CA ASP A 252 12.66 -18.15 -38.53
C ASP A 252 13.82 -17.18 -38.31
N GLY A 253 14.37 -17.12 -37.09
CA GLY A 253 15.57 -16.36 -36.73
C GLY A 253 15.37 -14.90 -36.43
N LYS A 254 14.14 -14.37 -36.38
CA LYS A 254 13.85 -12.98 -36.02
C LYS A 254 13.98 -12.77 -34.50
N PRO A 255 14.35 -11.57 -34.03
CA PRO A 255 14.47 -11.29 -32.60
C PRO A 255 13.15 -11.47 -31.82
N GLY A 256 13.24 -12.04 -30.61
CA GLY A 256 12.15 -12.11 -29.65
C GLY A 256 11.24 -13.33 -29.83
N PHE A 257 9.95 -13.15 -29.60
CA PHE A 257 8.93 -14.19 -29.62
C PHE A 257 7.95 -13.99 -30.79
N SER A 258 7.49 -15.09 -31.39
CA SER A 258 6.30 -15.10 -32.23
C SER A 258 5.07 -15.30 -31.36
N ALA A 259 4.06 -14.45 -31.52
CA ALA A 259 2.80 -14.49 -30.76
C ALA A 259 1.63 -14.83 -31.69
N ARG A 260 0.71 -15.64 -31.19
CA ARG A 260 -0.58 -15.96 -31.83
C ARG A 260 -1.69 -15.70 -30.82
N TYR A 261 -2.80 -15.10 -31.26
CA TYR A 261 -3.90 -14.71 -30.40
C TYR A 261 -5.23 -15.25 -30.90
N TRP A 262 -6.11 -15.64 -29.97
CA TRP A 262 -7.47 -16.11 -30.22
C TRP A 262 -8.45 -15.33 -29.37
N ASN A 263 -9.65 -15.05 -29.91
CA ASN A 263 -10.77 -14.44 -29.17
C ASN A 263 -11.63 -15.53 -28.48
N ASN A 264 -10.97 -16.51 -27.88
CA ASN A 264 -11.53 -17.53 -27.00
C ASN A 264 -10.42 -18.03 -26.06
N VAL A 265 -10.77 -18.67 -24.96
CA VAL A 265 -9.80 -19.19 -23.98
C VAL A 265 -9.27 -20.59 -24.31
N THR A 266 -9.87 -21.28 -25.29
CA THR A 266 -9.55 -22.67 -25.67
C THR A 266 -8.56 -22.77 -26.84
N ARG A 267 -8.25 -21.64 -27.50
CA ARG A 267 -7.42 -21.57 -28.73
C ARG A 267 -8.03 -22.32 -29.92
N ASP A 268 -9.35 -22.44 -29.94
CA ASP A 268 -10.07 -23.09 -31.04
C ASP A 268 -10.07 -22.21 -32.30
N GLY A 269 -9.88 -22.85 -33.44
CA GLY A 269 -9.88 -22.19 -34.74
C GLY A 269 -8.57 -21.52 -35.10
N GLU A 270 -8.60 -20.71 -36.16
CA GLU A 270 -7.43 -19.92 -36.59
C GLU A 270 -7.20 -18.73 -35.67
N PRO A 271 -5.94 -18.34 -35.42
CA PRO A 271 -5.62 -17.13 -34.67
C PRO A 271 -6.24 -15.88 -35.34
N VAL A 272 -6.84 -15.01 -34.55
CA VAL A 272 -7.39 -13.73 -35.05
C VAL A 272 -6.29 -12.77 -35.51
N THR A 273 -5.10 -12.88 -34.91
CA THR A 273 -3.92 -12.09 -35.30
C THR A 273 -2.64 -12.76 -34.82
N THR A 274 -1.54 -12.35 -35.42
CA THR A 274 -0.17 -12.74 -35.02
C THR A 274 0.68 -11.50 -34.82
N ALA A 275 1.66 -11.58 -33.93
CA ALA A 275 2.59 -10.48 -33.68
C ALA A 275 4.01 -11.01 -33.43
N GLN A 276 4.97 -10.11 -33.50
CA GLN A 276 6.33 -10.34 -33.05
C GLN A 276 6.60 -9.46 -31.83
N VAL A 277 7.07 -10.07 -30.74
CA VAL A 277 7.38 -9.37 -29.48
C VAL A 277 8.89 -9.35 -29.32
N THR A 278 9.50 -8.18 -29.42
CA THR A 278 10.97 -8.00 -29.47
C THR A 278 11.59 -7.48 -28.17
N THR A 279 10.76 -7.16 -27.19
CA THR A 279 11.14 -6.67 -25.85
C THR A 279 10.48 -7.53 -24.77
N PRO A 280 10.95 -7.51 -23.53
CA PRO A 280 10.23 -8.10 -22.42
C PRO A 280 8.75 -7.72 -22.44
N PHE A 281 7.87 -8.66 -22.10
CA PHE A 281 6.43 -8.42 -22.19
C PHE A 281 5.96 -7.48 -21.10
N HIS A 282 5.11 -6.57 -21.52
CA HIS A 282 4.33 -5.75 -20.62
C HIS A 282 2.96 -5.51 -21.27
N PHE A 283 2.07 -6.48 -21.13
CA PHE A 283 0.74 -6.44 -21.70
C PHE A 283 -0.30 -6.29 -20.61
N CYS A 284 -1.25 -5.39 -20.79
CA CYS A 284 -2.43 -5.29 -19.94
C CYS A 284 -3.64 -4.83 -20.74
N THR A 285 -4.85 -5.07 -20.22
CA THR A 285 -6.09 -4.63 -20.85
C THR A 285 -6.70 -3.38 -20.20
N SER A 286 -6.04 -2.81 -19.21
CA SER A 286 -6.47 -1.57 -18.56
C SER A 286 -6.59 -0.42 -19.54
N GLY A 287 -7.58 0.45 -19.35
CA GLY A 287 -7.84 1.57 -20.23
C GLY A 287 -8.33 1.16 -21.63
N ALA A 288 -8.93 -0.02 -21.77
CA ALA A 288 -9.35 -0.62 -23.03
C ALA A 288 -8.17 -0.89 -24.00
N THR A 289 -6.97 -1.11 -23.48
CA THR A 289 -5.81 -1.53 -24.26
C THR A 289 -5.92 -3.03 -24.56
N VAL A 290 -5.60 -3.44 -25.77
CA VAL A 290 -5.60 -4.85 -26.19
C VAL A 290 -4.19 -5.38 -26.31
N PHE A 291 -4.00 -6.69 -26.13
CA PHE A 291 -2.68 -7.34 -26.27
C PHE A 291 -2.10 -7.25 -27.68
N ALA A 292 -2.98 -7.26 -28.68
CA ALA A 292 -2.64 -6.99 -30.07
C ALA A 292 -3.90 -6.51 -30.82
N PRO A 293 -3.76 -5.81 -31.98
CA PRO A 293 -4.91 -5.38 -32.78
C PRO A 293 -5.83 -6.54 -33.16
N GLY A 294 -7.13 -6.40 -32.87
CA GLY A 294 -8.15 -7.41 -33.13
C GLY A 294 -8.37 -8.44 -32.02
N VAL A 295 -7.56 -8.40 -30.95
CA VAL A 295 -7.75 -9.23 -29.75
C VAL A 295 -8.81 -8.60 -28.85
N ASN A 296 -9.70 -9.41 -28.28
CA ASN A 296 -10.71 -8.96 -27.34
C ASN A 296 -10.07 -8.48 -26.03
N LEU A 297 -10.81 -7.67 -25.26
CA LEU A 297 -10.44 -7.29 -23.90
C LEU A 297 -10.66 -8.44 -22.89
N THR A 298 -11.62 -9.31 -23.19
CA THR A 298 -11.98 -10.48 -22.38
C THR A 298 -12.10 -11.72 -23.26
N ASP A 299 -12.11 -12.88 -22.66
CA ASP A 299 -12.30 -14.18 -23.36
C ASP A 299 -11.30 -14.36 -24.53
N PHE A 300 -10.03 -14.19 -24.23
CA PHE A 300 -8.96 -14.37 -25.20
C PHE A 300 -7.85 -15.28 -24.67
N SER A 301 -7.04 -15.74 -25.57
CA SER A 301 -5.84 -16.49 -25.25
C SER A 301 -4.69 -16.15 -26.21
N ALA A 302 -3.49 -16.49 -25.80
CA ALA A 302 -2.28 -16.26 -26.57
C ALA A 302 -1.29 -17.42 -26.39
N THR A 303 -0.44 -17.64 -27.39
CA THR A 303 0.75 -18.50 -27.30
C THR A 303 1.95 -17.72 -27.83
N TYR A 304 3.02 -17.70 -27.05
CA TYR A 304 4.28 -17.04 -27.38
C TYR A 304 5.38 -18.08 -27.53
N ASN A 305 6.08 -18.09 -28.64
CA ASN A 305 7.10 -19.08 -28.94
C ASN A 305 8.44 -18.43 -29.31
N SER A 306 9.52 -18.95 -28.77
CA SER A 306 10.88 -18.50 -29.06
C SER A 306 11.89 -19.65 -28.88
N VAL A 307 13.09 -19.46 -29.43
CA VAL A 307 14.27 -20.27 -29.15
C VAL A 307 15.26 -19.39 -28.39
N PHE A 308 15.52 -19.72 -27.15
CA PHE A 308 16.52 -19.06 -26.31
C PHE A 308 17.86 -19.75 -26.47
N THR A 309 18.93 -18.99 -26.82
CA THR A 309 20.29 -19.50 -26.94
C THR A 309 21.22 -18.68 -26.05
N PRO A 310 21.53 -19.14 -24.81
CA PRO A 310 22.42 -18.44 -23.91
C PRO A 310 23.87 -18.38 -24.43
N ASP A 311 24.55 -17.27 -24.18
CA ASP A 311 25.97 -17.10 -24.50
C ASP A 311 26.92 -17.53 -23.37
N GLN A 312 26.39 -17.83 -22.20
CA GLN A 312 27.09 -18.37 -21.06
C GLN A 312 26.27 -19.45 -20.36
N SER A 313 26.93 -20.33 -19.61
CA SER A 313 26.27 -21.30 -18.75
C SER A 313 25.96 -20.66 -17.40
N GLY A 314 24.83 -21.05 -16.76
CA GLY A 314 24.45 -20.52 -15.46
C GLY A 314 22.97 -20.65 -15.17
N GLU A 315 22.53 -20.00 -14.12
CA GLU A 315 21.15 -19.99 -13.67
C GLU A 315 20.37 -18.87 -14.38
N VAL A 316 19.32 -19.23 -15.10
CA VAL A 316 18.39 -18.30 -15.77
C VAL A 316 17.04 -18.37 -15.09
N VAL A 317 16.53 -17.23 -14.68
CA VAL A 317 15.18 -17.06 -14.14
C VAL A 317 14.26 -16.63 -15.28
N PHE A 318 13.19 -17.38 -15.50
CA PHE A 318 12.05 -17.00 -16.32
C PHE A 318 11.06 -16.33 -15.37
N ASP A 319 10.96 -15.01 -15.43
CA ASP A 319 10.16 -14.19 -14.52
C ASP A 319 8.81 -13.88 -15.14
N ILE A 320 7.76 -14.40 -14.54
CA ILE A 320 6.36 -14.20 -14.94
C ILE A 320 5.66 -13.43 -13.84
N TYR A 321 5.01 -12.33 -14.18
CA TYR A 321 4.05 -11.67 -13.31
C TYR A 321 2.76 -11.50 -14.09
N ALA A 322 1.71 -12.22 -13.67
CA ALA A 322 0.49 -12.33 -14.45
C ALA A 322 -0.78 -12.22 -13.61
N TYR A 323 -1.79 -11.61 -14.21
CA TYR A 323 -3.20 -11.74 -13.83
C TYR A 323 -3.92 -12.45 -14.98
N GLY A 324 -4.20 -13.71 -14.76
CA GLY A 324 -4.66 -14.68 -15.76
C GLY A 324 -4.06 -16.04 -15.50
N SER A 325 -4.34 -17.00 -16.36
CA SER A 325 -3.84 -18.37 -16.29
C SER A 325 -2.89 -18.66 -17.45
N GLY A 326 -1.98 -19.59 -17.25
CA GLY A 326 -1.06 -19.97 -18.32
C GLY A 326 -0.05 -21.03 -17.91
N ARG A 327 0.83 -21.35 -18.85
CA ARG A 327 1.87 -22.38 -18.68
C ARG A 327 3.14 -22.01 -19.42
N LEU A 328 4.26 -22.16 -18.74
CA LEU A 328 5.58 -22.09 -19.34
C LEU A 328 6.05 -23.51 -19.66
N ARG A 329 6.46 -23.74 -20.92
CA ARG A 329 7.11 -24.98 -21.36
C ARG A 329 8.50 -24.67 -21.85
N ILE A 330 9.42 -25.55 -21.50
CA ILE A 330 10.81 -25.55 -22.01
C ILE A 330 11.08 -26.88 -22.68
N ASN A 331 11.46 -26.86 -23.98
CA ASN A 331 11.67 -28.04 -24.78
C ASN A 331 10.45 -28.98 -24.80
N GLY A 332 9.25 -28.43 -24.79
CA GLY A 332 7.99 -29.18 -24.81
C GLY A 332 7.51 -29.67 -23.43
N GLU A 333 8.33 -29.60 -22.39
CA GLU A 333 7.96 -29.96 -21.02
C GLU A 333 7.37 -28.79 -20.28
N GLU A 334 6.21 -28.97 -19.61
CA GLU A 334 5.63 -27.99 -18.74
C GLU A 334 6.44 -27.87 -17.46
N VAL A 335 7.08 -26.71 -17.25
CA VAL A 335 7.96 -26.43 -16.10
C VAL A 335 7.30 -25.53 -15.06
N ARG A 336 6.29 -24.76 -15.47
CA ARG A 336 5.55 -23.87 -14.57
C ARG A 336 4.15 -23.60 -15.09
N GLY A 337 3.13 -24.00 -14.32
CA GLY A 337 1.75 -23.56 -14.48
C GLY A 337 1.43 -22.40 -13.51
N PHE A 338 0.51 -21.54 -13.87
CA PHE A 338 -0.02 -20.47 -13.01
C PHE A 338 -1.50 -20.21 -13.30
N SER A 339 -2.23 -19.82 -12.26
CA SER A 339 -3.65 -19.45 -12.37
C SER A 339 -3.94 -18.38 -11.34
N ASN A 340 -3.72 -17.12 -11.70
CA ASN A 340 -3.83 -15.98 -10.83
C ASN A 340 -5.16 -15.28 -11.11
N GLN A 341 -6.14 -15.48 -10.22
CA GLN A 341 -7.53 -15.04 -10.39
C GLN A 341 -7.89 -13.83 -9.50
N HIS A 342 -7.00 -13.44 -8.57
CA HIS A 342 -7.21 -12.39 -7.57
C HIS A 342 -6.14 -11.29 -7.65
N GLY A 343 -5.80 -10.86 -8.88
CA GLY A 343 -4.78 -9.84 -9.13
C GLY A 343 -3.49 -10.42 -9.70
N GLY A 344 -2.52 -9.54 -9.97
CA GLY A 344 -1.22 -9.94 -10.51
C GLY A 344 -0.39 -10.68 -9.46
N GLN A 345 0.18 -11.81 -9.83
CA GLN A 345 1.05 -12.61 -8.97
C GLN A 345 2.31 -13.06 -9.71
N LYS A 346 3.40 -13.20 -8.95
CA LYS A 346 4.67 -13.69 -9.44
C LYS A 346 4.67 -15.22 -9.55
N SER A 347 5.14 -15.72 -10.69
CA SER A 347 5.23 -17.16 -11.00
C SER A 347 6.53 -17.44 -11.73
N ALA A 348 7.67 -17.35 -11.05
CA ALA A 348 8.98 -17.55 -11.65
C ALA A 348 9.37 -19.04 -11.77
N TYR A 349 10.23 -19.36 -12.75
CA TYR A 349 10.90 -20.64 -12.89
C TYR A 349 12.40 -20.45 -13.13
N THR A 350 13.23 -21.29 -12.51
CA THR A 350 14.69 -21.21 -12.62
C THR A 350 15.24 -22.43 -13.31
N LEU A 351 16.10 -22.22 -14.30
CA LEU A 351 16.72 -23.28 -15.11
C LEU A 351 18.24 -23.11 -15.14
N GLN A 352 18.97 -24.21 -14.94
CA GLN A 352 20.40 -24.25 -15.24
C GLN A 352 20.61 -24.47 -16.76
N VAL A 353 21.19 -23.47 -17.42
CA VAL A 353 21.42 -23.48 -18.86
C VAL A 353 22.90 -23.69 -19.21
N GLN A 354 23.13 -24.16 -20.42
CA GLN A 354 24.48 -24.36 -21.00
C GLN A 354 24.69 -23.40 -22.17
N ALA A 355 25.86 -22.76 -22.21
CA ALA A 355 26.23 -21.84 -23.28
C ALA A 355 26.08 -22.53 -24.68
N GLY A 356 25.45 -21.83 -25.61
CA GLY A 356 25.25 -22.29 -26.98
C GLY A 356 24.19 -23.37 -27.17
N LYS A 357 23.61 -23.94 -26.09
CA LYS A 357 22.51 -24.89 -26.20
C LYS A 357 21.20 -24.12 -26.46
N MET A 358 20.42 -24.62 -27.41
CA MET A 358 19.11 -24.06 -27.72
C MET A 358 18.05 -24.62 -26.76
N TYR A 359 17.15 -23.75 -26.32
CA TYR A 359 15.99 -24.07 -25.50
C TYR A 359 14.74 -23.53 -26.17
N ASP A 360 13.82 -24.41 -26.54
CA ASP A 360 12.50 -24.01 -27.02
C ASP A 360 11.70 -23.49 -25.85
N VAL A 361 11.21 -22.25 -25.95
CA VAL A 361 10.43 -21.57 -24.91
C VAL A 361 9.03 -21.30 -25.44
N GLU A 362 8.03 -21.86 -24.79
CA GLU A 362 6.62 -21.62 -25.07
C GLU A 362 5.92 -21.11 -23.82
N LEU A 363 5.23 -19.98 -23.94
CA LEU A 363 4.40 -19.40 -22.90
C LEU A 363 2.96 -19.30 -23.40
N ASP A 364 2.05 -20.03 -22.76
CA ASP A 364 0.62 -19.91 -22.97
C ASP A 364 0.03 -18.91 -21.98
N PHE A 365 -0.97 -18.16 -22.41
CA PHE A 365 -1.75 -17.25 -21.57
C PHE A 365 -3.22 -17.31 -21.96
N GLU A 366 -4.12 -17.24 -20.99
CA GLU A 366 -5.56 -17.20 -21.18
C GLU A 366 -6.25 -16.34 -20.12
N TYR A 367 -7.28 -15.62 -20.55
CA TYR A 367 -8.04 -14.75 -19.68
C TYR A 367 -9.50 -14.60 -20.11
N PHE A 368 -10.41 -14.62 -19.13
CA PHE A 368 -11.88 -14.57 -19.38
C PHE A 368 -12.60 -13.45 -18.62
N ARG A 369 -11.86 -12.56 -17.92
CA ARG A 369 -12.42 -11.43 -17.17
C ARG A 369 -12.01 -10.08 -17.79
N SER A 370 -12.25 -8.97 -17.07
CA SER A 370 -12.08 -7.61 -17.61
C SER A 370 -10.66 -7.06 -17.60
N ASP A 371 -9.78 -7.56 -16.74
CA ASP A 371 -8.43 -7.01 -16.55
C ASP A 371 -7.37 -8.11 -16.66
N ALA A 372 -6.69 -8.17 -17.79
CA ALA A 372 -5.56 -9.08 -17.99
C ALA A 372 -4.23 -8.36 -17.79
N LEU A 373 -3.24 -9.06 -17.26
CA LEU A 373 -1.85 -8.63 -17.20
C LEU A 373 -0.91 -9.79 -17.51
N LEU A 374 0.09 -9.53 -18.34
CA LEU A 374 1.21 -10.46 -18.56
C LEU A 374 2.50 -9.68 -18.70
N ASN A 375 3.35 -9.74 -17.66
CA ASN A 375 4.75 -9.37 -17.73
C ASN A 375 5.60 -10.64 -17.82
N PHE A 376 6.57 -10.65 -18.72
CA PHE A 376 7.49 -11.77 -18.86
C PHE A 376 8.87 -11.27 -19.29
N ASP A 377 9.90 -11.75 -18.60
CA ASP A 377 11.29 -11.59 -18.97
C ASP A 377 12.08 -12.86 -18.60
N LEU A 378 13.28 -12.99 -19.10
CA LEU A 378 14.22 -14.00 -18.67
C LEU A 378 15.62 -13.39 -18.51
N GLY A 379 16.32 -13.81 -17.46
CA GLY A 379 17.62 -13.22 -17.15
C GLY A 379 18.52 -14.15 -16.35
N PHE A 380 19.85 -13.94 -16.50
CA PHE A 380 20.81 -14.61 -15.63
C PHE A 380 20.71 -14.08 -14.21
N LYS A 381 20.62 -15.01 -13.24
CA LYS A 381 20.77 -14.70 -11.82
C LYS A 381 22.26 -14.71 -11.49
N ASN A 382 22.81 -13.54 -11.25
CA ASN A 382 24.22 -13.35 -10.95
C ASN A 382 24.41 -12.96 -9.48
N GLU A 383 25.38 -13.58 -8.79
CA GLU A 383 25.79 -13.09 -7.47
C GLU A 383 26.36 -11.67 -7.59
N VAL A 384 26.01 -10.84 -6.61
CA VAL A 384 26.49 -9.47 -6.54
C VAL A 384 27.76 -9.40 -5.70
N ASP A 385 28.84 -8.93 -6.31
CA ASP A 385 30.05 -8.49 -5.60
C ASP A 385 29.89 -7.00 -5.24
N VAL A 386 29.63 -6.75 -3.95
CA VAL A 386 29.42 -5.39 -3.41
C VAL A 386 30.59 -4.45 -3.77
N ARG A 387 31.83 -4.94 -3.78
CA ARG A 387 33.01 -4.11 -4.13
C ARG A 387 32.95 -3.68 -5.59
N LYS A 388 32.61 -4.61 -6.49
CA LYS A 388 32.46 -4.31 -7.93
C LYS A 388 31.33 -3.35 -8.17
N SER A 389 30.19 -3.50 -7.48
CA SER A 389 29.07 -2.57 -7.60
C SER A 389 29.45 -1.16 -7.13
N VAL A 390 30.17 -1.03 -6.02
CA VAL A 390 30.71 0.26 -5.56
C VAL A 390 31.70 0.85 -6.56
N GLU A 391 32.59 0.04 -7.13
CA GLU A 391 33.58 0.50 -8.13
C GLU A 391 32.91 1.02 -9.41
N ARG A 392 31.80 0.40 -9.86
CA ARG A 392 31.05 0.85 -11.04
C ARG A 392 30.46 2.24 -10.89
N VAL A 393 30.21 2.67 -9.67
CA VAL A 393 29.62 3.99 -9.36
C VAL A 393 30.64 4.97 -8.76
N LYS A 394 31.93 4.65 -8.81
CA LYS A 394 32.98 5.48 -8.21
C LYS A 394 33.02 6.92 -8.73
N ASP A 395 32.67 7.13 -10.01
CA ASP A 395 32.69 8.44 -10.65
C ASP A 395 31.41 9.24 -10.39
N ALA A 396 30.42 8.69 -9.67
CA ALA A 396 29.19 9.40 -9.34
C ALA A 396 29.44 10.45 -8.24
N ASP A 397 28.90 11.65 -8.44
CA ASP A 397 28.88 12.72 -7.44
C ASP A 397 27.92 12.36 -6.29
N ILE A 398 26.84 11.67 -6.63
CA ILE A 398 25.82 11.24 -5.68
C ILE A 398 25.22 9.89 -6.10
N VAL A 399 24.84 9.09 -5.12
CA VAL A 399 24.12 7.82 -5.32
C VAL A 399 22.70 7.97 -4.80
N VAL A 400 21.71 7.75 -5.65
CA VAL A 400 20.31 7.55 -5.26
C VAL A 400 20.09 6.06 -5.13
N PHE A 401 19.97 5.59 -3.90
CA PHE A 401 19.68 4.19 -3.58
C PHE A 401 18.18 4.03 -3.38
N VAL A 402 17.53 3.32 -4.30
CA VAL A 402 16.09 3.04 -4.27
C VAL A 402 15.87 1.66 -3.69
N GLY A 403 15.56 1.61 -2.42
CA GLY A 403 15.45 0.39 -1.64
C GLY A 403 14.15 0.29 -0.85
N GLY A 404 14.16 -0.57 0.14
CA GLY A 404 13.01 -0.89 0.96
C GLY A 404 12.52 -2.32 0.74
N VAL A 405 11.22 -2.49 0.68
CA VAL A 405 10.57 -3.79 0.47
C VAL A 405 9.69 -3.76 -0.78
N SER A 406 8.93 -4.81 -1.02
CA SER A 406 8.10 -4.95 -2.21
C SER A 406 6.79 -5.65 -1.86
N PRO A 407 5.68 -5.35 -2.54
CA PRO A 407 4.45 -6.13 -2.44
C PRO A 407 4.63 -7.63 -2.78
N ASN A 408 5.72 -7.97 -3.47
CA ASN A 408 6.08 -9.37 -3.75
C ASN A 408 6.75 -10.08 -2.55
N LEU A 409 7.05 -9.36 -1.47
CA LEU A 409 7.59 -9.89 -0.21
C LEU A 409 6.56 -9.83 0.91
N GLU A 410 5.78 -8.74 0.96
CA GLU A 410 4.75 -8.50 1.98
C GLU A 410 3.38 -8.38 1.32
N GLY A 411 2.45 -9.21 1.74
CA GLY A 411 1.08 -9.27 1.24
C GLY A 411 0.33 -10.44 1.84
N GLU A 412 -0.94 -10.58 1.50
CA GLU A 412 -1.81 -11.56 2.10
C GLU A 412 -1.49 -12.99 1.60
N GLU A 413 -1.29 -13.91 2.54
CA GLU A 413 -1.14 -15.36 2.32
C GLU A 413 -0.19 -15.76 1.18
N MET A 414 0.98 -15.14 1.14
CA MET A 414 1.98 -15.42 0.10
C MET A 414 2.88 -16.61 0.48
N GLY A 415 3.26 -17.40 -0.49
CA GLY A 415 4.25 -18.48 -0.33
C GLY A 415 5.69 -17.96 -0.21
N VAL A 416 5.93 -16.95 0.64
CA VAL A 416 7.25 -16.31 0.84
C VAL A 416 7.88 -16.82 2.13
N GLU A 417 9.08 -17.39 2.03
CA GLU A 417 9.94 -17.81 3.15
C GLU A 417 11.34 -17.26 2.88
N LEU A 418 11.59 -16.04 3.32
CA LEU A 418 12.84 -15.30 3.11
C LEU A 418 13.27 -14.60 4.39
N PRO A 419 14.55 -14.25 4.57
CA PRO A 419 15.01 -13.48 5.73
C PRO A 419 14.20 -12.19 5.93
N GLY A 420 13.53 -12.07 7.06
CA GLY A 420 12.66 -10.93 7.40
C GLY A 420 11.20 -11.09 6.96
N PHE A 421 10.83 -12.20 6.27
CA PHE A 421 9.49 -12.41 5.72
C PHE A 421 9.05 -13.88 5.85
N ARG A 422 7.78 -14.10 6.19
CA ARG A 422 7.15 -15.41 6.22
C ARG A 422 5.67 -15.31 5.87
N GLY A 423 5.23 -16.08 4.86
CA GLY A 423 3.82 -16.15 4.47
C GLY A 423 3.24 -14.82 3.97
N GLY A 424 4.08 -13.87 3.59
CA GLY A 424 3.68 -12.51 3.24
C GLY A 424 3.72 -11.51 4.42
N ASP A 425 3.96 -11.99 5.65
CA ASP A 425 4.15 -11.14 6.82
C ASP A 425 5.63 -10.81 7.05
N ARG A 426 5.88 -9.68 7.68
CA ARG A 426 7.22 -9.31 8.14
C ARG A 426 7.53 -9.95 9.49
N THR A 427 8.72 -10.56 9.62
CA THR A 427 9.20 -11.12 10.88
C THR A 427 10.04 -10.13 11.69
N ASP A 428 10.48 -9.03 11.06
CA ASP A 428 11.08 -7.85 11.70
C ASP A 428 10.73 -6.58 10.90
N ILE A 429 11.14 -5.40 11.39
CA ILE A 429 10.90 -4.13 10.70
C ILE A 429 12.15 -3.56 10.03
N GLU A 430 13.26 -4.28 10.03
CA GLU A 430 14.54 -3.79 9.54
C GLU A 430 14.57 -3.65 8.01
N LEU A 431 15.39 -2.72 7.52
CA LEU A 431 15.79 -2.70 6.12
C LEU A 431 16.54 -4.01 5.81
N PRO A 432 16.21 -4.72 4.70
CA PRO A 432 16.91 -5.97 4.39
C PRO A 432 18.42 -5.87 4.41
N ALA A 433 19.07 -6.85 5.03
CA ALA A 433 20.50 -6.81 5.36
C ALA A 433 21.41 -6.55 4.15
N VAL A 434 21.08 -7.12 2.97
CA VAL A 434 21.87 -6.94 1.74
C VAL A 434 21.85 -5.49 1.24
N GLN A 435 20.72 -4.80 1.39
CA GLN A 435 20.59 -3.39 1.03
C GLN A 435 21.38 -2.52 2.01
N ARG A 436 21.25 -2.79 3.32
CA ARG A 436 21.97 -2.10 4.39
C ARG A 436 23.48 -2.24 4.25
N GLU A 437 23.95 -3.42 3.84
CA GLU A 437 25.37 -3.69 3.57
C GLU A 437 25.90 -2.84 2.40
N LEU A 438 25.13 -2.76 1.31
CA LEU A 438 25.53 -1.98 0.14
C LEU A 438 25.56 -0.47 0.45
N ILE A 439 24.56 0.05 1.15
CA ILE A 439 24.54 1.44 1.64
C ILE A 439 25.77 1.72 2.53
N ALA A 440 26.08 0.80 3.44
CA ALA A 440 27.27 0.93 4.30
C ALA A 440 28.58 0.91 3.50
N ALA A 441 28.66 0.09 2.45
CA ALA A 441 29.85 0.03 1.58
C ALA A 441 30.01 1.32 0.77
N LEU A 442 28.93 1.87 0.23
CA LEU A 442 28.92 3.16 -0.46
C LEU A 442 29.38 4.29 0.47
N HIS A 443 28.85 4.33 1.69
CA HIS A 443 29.26 5.30 2.70
C HIS A 443 30.76 5.20 3.05
N ARG A 444 31.27 3.96 3.28
CA ARG A 444 32.70 3.74 3.51
C ARG A 444 33.60 4.16 2.33
N ALA A 445 33.07 4.07 1.11
CA ALA A 445 33.75 4.54 -0.10
C ALA A 445 33.64 6.08 -0.29
N GLY A 446 33.09 6.80 0.69
CA GLY A 446 32.95 8.26 0.65
C GLY A 446 31.84 8.76 -0.27
N LYS A 447 30.91 7.88 -0.69
CA LYS A 447 29.80 8.30 -1.54
C LYS A 447 28.70 8.98 -0.73
N LYS A 448 28.18 10.07 -1.26
CA LYS A 448 26.99 10.73 -0.74
C LYS A 448 25.78 9.95 -1.21
N VAL A 449 24.99 9.43 -0.28
CA VAL A 449 23.85 8.55 -0.57
C VAL A 449 22.54 9.27 -0.23
N VAL A 450 21.58 9.23 -1.14
CA VAL A 450 20.16 9.55 -0.91
C VAL A 450 19.41 8.23 -0.92
N LEU A 451 18.77 7.88 0.17
CA LEU A 451 17.88 6.72 0.24
C LEU A 451 16.45 7.12 -0.14
N VAL A 452 15.93 6.51 -1.20
CA VAL A 452 14.51 6.51 -1.53
C VAL A 452 13.95 5.19 -1.03
N ASN A 453 13.24 5.25 0.11
CA ASN A 453 12.67 4.07 0.75
C ASN A 453 11.25 3.81 0.24
N CYS A 454 11.05 2.61 -0.32
CA CYS A 454 9.74 2.14 -0.80
C CYS A 454 9.23 1.06 0.15
N SER A 455 8.08 1.31 0.78
CA SER A 455 7.43 0.37 1.70
C SER A 455 6.01 0.80 2.00
N GLY A 456 5.11 -0.15 2.23
CA GLY A 456 3.74 0.12 2.70
C GLY A 456 3.67 0.38 4.20
N SER A 457 4.69 -0.05 4.95
CA SER A 457 4.78 0.02 6.42
C SER A 457 6.08 0.69 6.88
N PRO A 458 6.20 1.08 8.16
CA PRO A 458 7.43 1.62 8.73
C PRO A 458 8.61 0.66 8.60
N ILE A 459 9.78 1.19 8.29
CA ILE A 459 11.06 0.49 8.24
C ILE A 459 11.99 1.03 9.33
N GLY A 460 12.72 0.14 10.02
CA GLY A 460 13.77 0.50 10.96
C GLY A 460 15.02 0.99 10.22
N LEU A 461 15.16 2.30 10.09
CA LEU A 461 16.19 2.97 9.30
C LEU A 461 17.28 3.64 10.16
N GLU A 462 17.38 3.30 11.45
CA GLU A 462 18.32 3.99 12.35
C GLU A 462 19.77 4.00 11.83
N PRO A 463 20.36 2.89 11.34
CA PRO A 463 21.71 2.91 10.79
C PRO A 463 21.86 3.81 9.56
N GLU A 464 20.81 3.91 8.74
CA GLU A 464 20.81 4.69 7.49
C GLU A 464 20.79 6.19 7.78
N THR A 465 20.26 6.62 8.93
CA THR A 465 20.35 8.03 9.35
C THR A 465 21.78 8.49 9.53
N GLY A 466 22.70 7.60 9.91
CA GLY A 466 24.14 7.90 10.03
C GLY A 466 24.91 7.85 8.71
N ARG A 467 24.38 7.18 7.67
CA ARG A 467 25.07 6.85 6.43
C ARG A 467 24.60 7.65 5.22
N CYS A 468 23.36 8.10 5.24
CA CYS A 468 22.75 8.83 4.14
C CYS A 468 22.74 10.34 4.38
N GLY A 469 22.84 11.11 3.29
CA GLY A 469 22.68 12.56 3.31
C GLY A 469 21.21 12.96 3.34
N ALA A 470 20.33 12.16 2.71
CA ALA A 470 18.88 12.35 2.75
C ALA A 470 18.15 11.01 2.73
N ILE A 471 16.94 10.99 3.29
CA ILE A 471 16.00 9.85 3.25
C ILE A 471 14.64 10.36 2.83
N LEU A 472 14.13 9.84 1.71
CA LEU A 472 12.80 10.09 1.18
C LEU A 472 11.95 8.83 1.31
N GLN A 473 10.85 8.89 2.03
CA GLN A 473 9.83 7.84 2.07
C GLN A 473 8.89 8.04 0.88
N ALA A 474 8.96 7.14 -0.08
CA ALA A 474 8.18 7.19 -1.30
C ALA A 474 6.94 6.30 -1.26
N TRP A 475 6.79 5.43 -0.24
CA TRP A 475 5.72 4.44 -0.11
C TRP A 475 5.73 3.46 -1.29
N TYR A 476 4.56 3.03 -1.75
CA TYR A 476 4.33 2.43 -3.06
C TYR A 476 3.65 3.48 -3.93
N PRO A 477 4.41 4.25 -4.75
CA PRO A 477 3.97 5.56 -5.23
C PRO A 477 3.06 5.51 -6.48
N GLY A 478 2.66 4.31 -6.94
CA GLY A 478 1.79 4.13 -8.09
C GLY A 478 2.46 4.38 -9.44
N GLN A 479 1.64 4.38 -10.50
CA GLN A 479 2.11 4.45 -11.89
C GLN A 479 2.92 5.70 -12.24
N ALA A 480 2.70 6.81 -11.56
CA ALA A 480 3.41 8.08 -11.76
C ALA A 480 4.55 8.30 -10.75
N GLY A 481 4.86 7.29 -9.93
CA GLY A 481 5.80 7.40 -8.82
C GLY A 481 7.19 7.86 -9.22
N GLY A 482 7.72 7.36 -10.33
CA GLY A 482 9.03 7.77 -10.81
C GLY A 482 9.12 9.25 -11.15
N THR A 483 8.07 9.83 -11.72
CA THR A 483 7.98 11.27 -11.98
C THR A 483 7.96 12.05 -10.66
N ALA A 484 7.10 11.67 -9.71
CA ALA A 484 7.00 12.37 -8.42
C ALA A 484 8.28 12.32 -7.61
N VAL A 485 8.97 11.15 -7.56
CA VAL A 485 10.27 11.01 -6.89
C VAL A 485 11.31 11.91 -7.55
N ALA A 486 11.40 11.91 -8.88
CA ALA A 486 12.37 12.75 -9.60
C ALA A 486 12.12 14.24 -9.33
N GLU A 487 10.87 14.69 -9.38
CA GLU A 487 10.52 16.09 -9.10
C GLU A 487 10.91 16.52 -7.68
N VAL A 488 10.73 15.65 -6.70
CA VAL A 488 11.22 15.91 -5.34
C VAL A 488 12.76 15.95 -5.31
N LEU A 489 13.44 14.96 -5.89
CA LEU A 489 14.89 14.90 -5.87
C LEU A 489 15.54 16.14 -6.48
N PHE A 490 14.97 16.70 -7.54
CA PHE A 490 15.49 17.87 -8.25
C PHE A 490 14.86 19.22 -7.82
N GLY A 491 13.91 19.20 -6.91
CA GLY A 491 13.27 20.41 -6.38
C GLY A 491 12.20 21.03 -7.28
N ASP A 492 11.75 20.32 -8.31
CA ASP A 492 10.61 20.73 -9.15
C ASP A 492 9.30 20.65 -8.35
N TYR A 493 9.28 19.81 -7.30
CA TYR A 493 8.21 19.73 -6.31
C TYR A 493 8.82 19.81 -4.90
N ASN A 494 8.29 20.72 -4.07
CA ASN A 494 8.68 20.83 -2.66
C ASN A 494 7.87 19.83 -1.82
N PRO A 495 8.49 18.80 -1.19
CA PRO A 495 7.77 17.78 -0.45
C PRO A 495 7.04 18.37 0.76
N ALA A 496 5.83 17.88 1.01
CA ALA A 496 5.00 18.28 2.14
C ALA A 496 4.23 17.11 2.76
N GLY A 497 4.55 15.88 2.39
CA GLY A 497 4.01 14.67 3.01
C GLY A 497 4.39 14.59 4.48
N ARG A 498 3.51 13.99 5.30
CA ARG A 498 3.72 13.75 6.72
C ARG A 498 3.47 12.28 7.03
N LEU A 499 4.24 11.72 7.95
CA LEU A 499 4.08 10.33 8.37
C LEU A 499 2.72 10.10 9.01
N PRO A 500 1.88 9.22 8.47
CA PRO A 500 0.59 8.84 9.08
C PRO A 500 0.77 7.79 10.18
N VAL A 501 2.00 7.40 10.47
CA VAL A 501 2.39 6.38 11.46
C VAL A 501 3.68 6.78 12.15
N THR A 502 3.98 6.17 13.29
CA THR A 502 5.25 6.34 14.02
C THR A 502 6.30 5.41 13.41
N PHE A 503 7.48 5.90 13.05
CA PHE A 503 8.63 5.08 12.64
C PHE A 503 9.48 4.73 13.85
N TYR A 504 9.53 3.44 14.19
CA TYR A 504 10.35 2.92 15.27
C TYR A 504 11.83 2.82 14.86
N ARG A 505 12.74 2.85 15.83
CA ARG A 505 14.17 2.68 15.57
C ARG A 505 14.49 1.27 15.09
N ASN A 506 13.92 0.30 15.76
CA ASN A 506 14.08 -1.12 15.49
C ASN A 506 12.96 -1.92 16.16
N VAL A 507 12.93 -3.22 15.93
CA VAL A 507 11.89 -4.14 16.43
C VAL A 507 11.80 -4.17 17.97
N SER A 508 12.89 -3.87 18.69
CA SER A 508 12.88 -3.92 20.17
C SER A 508 12.02 -2.84 20.82
N GLN A 509 11.60 -1.83 20.08
CA GLN A 509 10.65 -0.81 20.55
C GLN A 509 9.19 -1.26 20.43
N LEU A 510 8.91 -2.38 19.75
CA LEU A 510 7.57 -2.92 19.62
C LEU A 510 7.22 -3.80 20.83
N PRO A 511 5.99 -3.69 21.37
CA PRO A 511 5.44 -4.69 22.27
C PRO A 511 5.31 -6.05 21.60
N ASP A 512 5.02 -7.09 22.41
CA ASP A 512 4.73 -8.42 21.90
C ASP A 512 3.65 -8.38 20.81
N PHE A 513 3.81 -9.19 19.76
CA PHE A 513 2.91 -9.21 18.61
C PHE A 513 1.46 -9.54 19.01
N GLU A 514 1.27 -10.43 19.97
CA GLU A 514 -0.05 -10.86 20.46
C GLU A 514 -0.67 -9.89 21.50
N ASP A 515 0.08 -8.88 21.96
CA ASP A 515 -0.45 -7.87 22.88
C ASP A 515 -1.14 -6.74 22.10
N TYR A 516 -2.46 -6.73 22.09
CA TYR A 516 -3.30 -5.70 21.45
C TYR A 516 -3.58 -4.48 22.33
N ASN A 517 -3.03 -4.39 23.54
CA ASN A 517 -3.12 -3.17 24.34
C ASN A 517 -2.29 -2.04 23.72
N MET A 518 -2.77 -0.82 23.86
CA MET A 518 -2.09 0.36 23.30
C MET A 518 -0.88 0.82 24.12
N THR A 519 -0.68 0.29 25.32
CA THR A 519 0.45 0.65 26.19
C THR A 519 1.79 0.47 25.44
N GLY A 520 2.60 1.51 25.42
CA GLY A 520 3.90 1.50 24.74
C GLY A 520 3.85 1.59 23.21
N ARG A 521 2.66 1.66 22.59
CA ARG A 521 2.49 1.74 21.14
C ARG A 521 2.28 3.17 20.66
N THR A 522 2.77 3.47 19.49
CA THR A 522 2.57 4.71 18.73
C THR A 522 2.90 6.00 19.51
N TYR A 523 2.87 7.15 18.84
CA TYR A 523 3.06 8.48 19.44
C TYR A 523 2.12 8.78 20.62
N ARG A 524 1.01 8.02 20.74
CA ARG A 524 0.00 8.23 21.79
C ARG A 524 0.47 7.71 23.15
N TYR A 525 1.15 6.56 23.18
CA TYR A 525 1.48 5.83 24.41
C TYR A 525 2.97 5.48 24.57
N MET A 526 3.81 5.71 23.54
CA MET A 526 5.25 5.51 23.66
C MET A 526 5.86 6.46 24.67
N THR A 527 6.77 5.91 25.48
CA THR A 527 7.63 6.67 26.40
C THR A 527 9.05 6.85 25.85
N GLN A 528 9.45 6.04 24.89
CA GLN A 528 10.74 6.13 24.21
C GLN A 528 10.61 7.03 22.97
N GLU A 529 11.70 7.72 22.61
CA GLU A 529 11.76 8.51 21.38
C GLU A 529 11.78 7.58 20.16
N PRO A 530 10.87 7.74 19.21
CA PRO A 530 10.88 6.99 17.95
C PRO A 530 12.04 7.45 17.06
N LEU A 531 12.26 6.76 15.94
CA LEU A 531 13.20 7.22 14.91
C LEU A 531 12.68 8.48 14.21
N PHE A 532 11.43 8.42 13.75
CA PHE A 532 10.69 9.58 13.25
C PHE A 532 9.29 9.58 13.86
N PRO A 533 8.87 10.70 14.47
CA PRO A 533 7.58 10.78 15.14
C PRO A 533 6.42 10.79 14.13
N PHE A 534 5.24 10.38 14.56
CA PHE A 534 4.01 10.57 13.81
C PHE A 534 3.85 12.04 13.37
N GLY A 535 3.40 12.27 12.16
CA GLY A 535 3.24 13.60 11.59
C GLY A 535 4.52 14.24 11.07
N HIS A 536 5.69 13.59 11.21
CA HIS A 536 6.98 14.10 10.75
C HIS A 536 7.08 14.11 9.22
N GLY A 537 7.71 15.15 8.70
CA GLY A 537 8.10 15.32 7.31
C GLY A 537 8.73 16.69 7.12
N LEU A 538 9.79 16.74 6.31
CA LEU A 538 10.55 17.96 6.01
C LEU A 538 10.07 18.60 4.71
N SER A 539 10.45 19.85 4.52
CA SER A 539 10.25 20.66 3.32
C SER A 539 11.59 21.27 2.88
N TYR A 540 11.68 21.77 1.66
CA TYR A 540 12.80 22.59 1.19
C TYR A 540 12.73 24.04 1.69
N THR A 541 11.68 24.38 2.42
CA THR A 541 11.56 25.63 3.15
C THR A 541 11.40 25.35 4.64
N SER A 542 11.33 26.39 5.46
CA SER A 542 11.17 26.29 6.91
C SER A 542 9.95 27.05 7.36
N PHE A 543 9.29 26.54 8.39
CA PHE A 543 8.11 27.18 8.97
C PHE A 543 8.34 27.50 10.44
N SER A 544 7.83 28.66 10.89
CA SER A 544 7.80 29.04 12.30
C SER A 544 6.35 29.25 12.73
N TYR A 545 6.05 28.81 13.93
CA TYR A 545 4.73 28.94 14.53
C TYR A 545 4.72 30.09 15.53
N GLY A 546 3.74 31.00 15.41
CA GLY A 546 3.49 32.03 16.38
C GLY A 546 2.64 31.54 17.56
N ALA A 547 2.26 32.42 18.45
CA ALA A 547 1.48 32.06 19.63
C ALA A 547 0.10 31.53 19.25
N VAL A 548 -0.29 30.40 19.86
CA VAL A 548 -1.66 29.86 19.73
C VAL A 548 -2.61 30.77 20.50
N VAL A 549 -3.67 31.21 19.85
CA VAL A 549 -4.75 32.02 20.45
C VAL A 549 -6.00 31.16 20.55
N LEU A 550 -6.56 31.06 21.75
CA LEU A 550 -7.85 30.43 22.01
C LEU A 550 -8.96 31.49 22.02
N GLY A 551 -10.12 31.13 21.48
CA GLY A 551 -11.32 31.97 21.58
C GLY A 551 -11.81 32.09 23.03
N SER A 552 -11.60 31.05 23.83
CA SER A 552 -11.85 31.02 25.29
C SER A 552 -11.00 29.93 25.93
N ASP A 553 -10.48 30.19 27.13
CA ASP A 553 -9.79 29.19 27.96
C ASP A 553 -10.78 28.31 28.74
N ASN A 554 -12.07 28.66 28.72
CA ASN A 554 -13.14 27.94 29.38
C ASN A 554 -14.33 27.80 28.41
N ILE A 555 -14.72 26.60 28.14
CA ILE A 555 -15.87 26.28 27.30
C ILE A 555 -16.81 25.34 28.07
N LYS A 556 -18.08 25.36 27.73
CA LYS A 556 -19.05 24.38 28.23
C LYS A 556 -19.14 23.16 27.35
N SER A 557 -19.61 22.07 27.92
CA SER A 557 -19.95 20.88 27.14
C SER A 557 -20.94 21.22 26.01
N GLY A 558 -20.63 20.80 24.76
CA GLY A 558 -21.39 21.16 23.57
C GLY A 558 -20.98 22.47 22.87
N GLU A 559 -20.08 23.27 23.48
CA GLU A 559 -19.48 24.43 22.82
C GLU A 559 -18.21 24.03 22.04
N LYS A 560 -17.94 24.76 20.96
CA LYS A 560 -16.72 24.58 20.18
C LYS A 560 -15.54 25.31 20.79
N LEU A 561 -14.39 24.65 20.87
CA LEU A 561 -13.11 25.30 21.12
C LEU A 561 -12.56 25.86 19.80
N ARG A 562 -12.50 27.18 19.69
CA ARG A 562 -11.88 27.87 18.56
C ARG A 562 -10.44 28.20 18.88
N LEU A 563 -9.56 27.98 17.90
CA LEU A 563 -8.17 28.41 18.02
C LEU A 563 -7.64 28.89 16.68
N SER A 564 -6.63 29.75 16.76
CA SER A 564 -5.84 30.17 15.61
C SER A 564 -4.35 30.13 15.94
N VAL A 565 -3.53 29.85 14.94
CA VAL A 565 -2.08 29.89 15.03
C VAL A 565 -1.50 30.51 13.76
N PRO A 566 -0.71 31.61 13.87
CA PRO A 566 0.00 32.15 12.73
C PRO A 566 1.19 31.26 12.39
N VAL A 567 1.29 30.86 11.12
CA VAL A 567 2.40 30.06 10.59
C VAL A 567 3.11 30.86 9.50
N THR A 568 4.42 31.06 9.67
CA THR A 568 5.25 31.85 8.76
C THR A 568 6.19 30.94 8.02
N ASN A 569 6.23 31.04 6.69
CA ASN A 569 7.28 30.47 5.88
C ASN A 569 8.53 31.35 5.98
N THR A 570 9.54 30.88 6.68
CA THR A 570 10.80 31.62 6.94
C THR A 570 11.88 31.33 5.91
N GLY A 571 11.62 30.44 4.96
CA GLY A 571 12.57 30.05 3.92
C GLY A 571 12.43 30.88 2.63
N LYS A 572 13.07 30.40 1.57
CA LYS A 572 13.23 31.12 0.30
C LYS A 572 12.33 30.63 -0.83
N CYS A 573 11.61 29.54 -0.65
CA CYS A 573 10.66 29.02 -1.62
C CYS A 573 9.29 28.80 -0.99
N ASP A 574 8.29 28.80 -1.84
CA ASP A 574 6.92 28.48 -1.43
C ASP A 574 6.85 27.04 -0.91
N GLY A 575 5.98 26.79 0.03
CA GLY A 575 5.80 25.46 0.59
C GLY A 575 4.43 25.24 1.19
N GLU A 576 4.14 23.98 1.49
CA GLU A 576 2.94 23.61 2.22
C GLU A 576 3.33 23.08 3.59
N GLU A 577 2.61 23.52 4.61
CA GLU A 577 2.75 23.02 5.98
C GLU A 577 1.49 22.26 6.38
N VAL A 578 1.66 21.20 7.17
CA VAL A 578 0.55 20.46 7.77
C VAL A 578 0.50 20.79 9.25
N VAL A 579 -0.34 21.73 9.60
CA VAL A 579 -0.55 22.16 10.99
C VAL A 579 -1.38 21.12 11.70
N GLN A 580 -0.89 20.59 12.83
CA GLN A 580 -1.46 19.46 13.55
C GLN A 580 -1.84 19.92 14.96
N VAL A 581 -3.05 19.55 15.40
CA VAL A 581 -3.60 19.88 16.71
C VAL A 581 -3.80 18.61 17.51
N TYR A 582 -3.16 18.52 18.66
CA TYR A 582 -3.23 17.41 19.58
C TYR A 582 -3.87 17.83 20.89
N LEU A 583 -4.56 16.90 21.54
CA LEU A 583 -5.13 17.09 22.88
C LEU A 583 -4.59 16.04 23.85
N LYS A 584 -4.53 16.43 25.12
CA LYS A 584 -4.33 15.59 26.28
C LYS A 584 -5.33 15.99 27.36
N LYS A 585 -5.95 15.03 28.04
CA LYS A 585 -6.74 15.26 29.24
C LYS A 585 -5.84 15.11 30.47
N ASN A 586 -5.67 16.18 31.26
CA ASN A 586 -4.64 16.25 32.29
C ASN A 586 -4.88 15.32 33.49
N ASP A 587 -6.14 15.09 33.83
CA ASP A 587 -6.58 14.22 34.93
C ASP A 587 -6.74 12.74 34.51
N ASP A 588 -6.50 12.39 33.24
CA ASP A 588 -6.55 11.02 32.73
C ASP A 588 -5.16 10.40 32.70
N VAL A 589 -4.77 9.79 33.81
CA VAL A 589 -3.43 9.20 33.99
C VAL A 589 -3.17 8.01 33.06
N GLU A 590 -4.21 7.23 32.74
CA GLU A 590 -4.11 6.09 31.83
C GLU A 590 -4.34 6.43 30.37
N GLY A 591 -4.72 7.67 30.10
CA GLY A 591 -4.98 8.17 28.74
C GLY A 591 -3.71 8.38 27.93
N PRO A 592 -3.88 8.65 26.62
CA PRO A 592 -2.76 8.93 25.74
C PRO A 592 -2.03 10.22 26.17
N SER A 593 -0.70 10.23 26.00
CA SER A 593 0.12 11.42 26.24
C SER A 593 -0.27 12.58 25.33
N LYS A 594 -0.82 12.30 24.18
CA LYS A 594 -1.45 13.20 23.20
C LYS A 594 -2.22 12.39 22.15
N ALA A 595 -3.28 12.96 21.60
CA ALA A 595 -4.04 12.39 20.51
C ALA A 595 -4.31 13.45 19.44
N LEU A 596 -4.01 13.17 18.17
CA LEU A 596 -4.35 14.05 17.05
C LEU A 596 -5.87 14.25 16.99
N ARG A 597 -6.30 15.52 16.90
CA ARG A 597 -7.72 15.88 16.85
C ARG A 597 -8.10 16.67 15.61
N ALA A 598 -7.16 17.44 15.07
CA ALA A 598 -7.36 18.15 13.82
C ALA A 598 -6.04 18.38 13.10
N PHE A 599 -6.12 18.56 11.78
CA PHE A 599 -4.98 19.01 10.99
C PHE A 599 -5.47 19.79 9.75
N LYS A 600 -4.60 20.67 9.25
CA LYS A 600 -4.82 21.38 7.98
C LYS A 600 -3.53 21.46 7.19
N ARG A 601 -3.59 21.13 5.92
CA ARG A 601 -2.52 21.39 4.93
C ARG A 601 -2.76 22.76 4.33
N VAL A 602 -1.79 23.66 4.46
CA VAL A 602 -1.89 25.07 4.04
C VAL A 602 -0.69 25.46 3.18
N HIS A 603 -0.95 26.11 2.06
CA HIS A 603 0.08 26.71 1.22
C HIS A 603 0.51 28.04 1.78
N ILE A 604 1.83 28.23 1.97
CA ILE A 604 2.40 29.46 2.53
C ILE A 604 3.53 29.95 1.61
N PRO A 605 3.34 31.06 0.88
CA PRO A 605 4.39 31.63 0.06
C PRO A 605 5.62 32.05 0.89
N ALA A 606 6.79 32.05 0.26
CA ALA A 606 8.06 32.44 0.91
C ALA A 606 7.94 33.82 1.59
N GLY A 607 8.36 33.89 2.85
CA GLY A 607 8.31 35.13 3.66
C GLY A 607 6.91 35.59 4.08
N LYS A 608 5.85 34.77 3.86
CA LYS A 608 4.48 35.10 4.24
C LYS A 608 4.04 34.35 5.48
N THR A 609 3.07 34.95 6.18
CA THR A 609 2.38 34.35 7.32
C THR A 609 0.92 34.08 6.95
N VAL A 610 0.39 32.94 7.37
CA VAL A 610 -1.02 32.56 7.26
C VAL A 610 -1.53 32.21 8.64
N ASP A 611 -2.67 32.79 9.03
CA ASP A 611 -3.36 32.39 10.25
C ASP A 611 -4.17 31.12 9.96
N VAL A 612 -3.87 30.05 10.69
CA VAL A 612 -4.54 28.76 10.55
C VAL A 612 -5.52 28.58 11.69
N GLU A 613 -6.79 28.51 11.34
CA GLU A 613 -7.90 28.44 12.30
C GLU A 613 -8.46 27.02 12.38
N PHE A 614 -8.90 26.63 13.58
CA PHE A 614 -9.61 25.36 13.83
C PHE A 614 -10.80 25.60 14.74
N ASP A 615 -11.87 24.87 14.46
CA ASP A 615 -13.05 24.73 15.32
C ASP A 615 -13.13 23.26 15.77
N LEU A 616 -12.84 23.00 17.05
CA LEU A 616 -12.96 21.67 17.65
C LEU A 616 -14.33 21.56 18.31
N GLY A 617 -15.17 20.71 17.79
CA GLY A 617 -16.49 20.42 18.32
C GLY A 617 -16.52 19.12 19.13
N ASP A 618 -17.70 18.62 19.40
CA ASP A 618 -17.88 17.39 20.18
C ASP A 618 -17.08 16.21 19.63
N LYS A 619 -17.02 16.05 18.30
CA LYS A 619 -16.26 14.98 17.63
C LYS A 619 -14.77 14.99 17.98
N GLU A 620 -14.15 16.17 18.03
CA GLU A 620 -12.73 16.35 18.34
C GLU A 620 -12.46 16.35 19.85
N LEU A 621 -13.48 16.70 20.67
CA LEU A 621 -13.36 16.83 22.13
C LEU A 621 -13.76 15.56 22.90
N VAL A 622 -14.37 14.56 22.25
CA VAL A 622 -14.71 13.28 22.90
C VAL A 622 -13.47 12.59 23.45
N TRP A 623 -13.65 11.99 24.63
CA TRP A 623 -12.63 11.28 25.37
C TRP A 623 -13.24 10.04 26.03
N TRP A 624 -12.46 8.99 26.24
CA TRP A 624 -12.94 7.84 26.99
C TRP A 624 -13.22 8.21 28.43
N ASN A 625 -14.42 7.96 28.89
CA ASN A 625 -14.82 8.14 30.27
C ASN A 625 -14.91 6.77 30.98
N PRO A 626 -13.97 6.44 31.90
CA PRO A 626 -13.94 5.14 32.56
C PRO A 626 -15.09 4.92 33.54
N GLN A 627 -15.76 5.99 34.03
CA GLN A 627 -16.90 5.88 34.94
C GLN A 627 -18.18 5.45 34.19
N SER A 628 -18.43 6.04 33.04
CA SER A 628 -19.59 5.69 32.19
C SER A 628 -19.32 4.59 31.19
N ASN A 629 -18.06 4.19 30.99
CA ASN A 629 -17.64 3.24 29.95
C ASN A 629 -18.04 3.66 28.53
N THR A 630 -17.98 4.96 28.24
CA THR A 630 -18.39 5.52 26.94
C THR A 630 -17.41 6.60 26.46
N MET A 631 -17.47 6.89 25.16
CA MET A 631 -16.87 8.08 24.58
C MET A 631 -17.82 9.27 24.80
N CYS A 632 -17.36 10.32 25.47
CA CYS A 632 -18.13 11.55 25.68
C CYS A 632 -17.23 12.76 25.82
N VAL A 633 -17.78 13.95 25.63
CA VAL A 633 -17.13 15.20 26.02
C VAL A 633 -17.16 15.25 27.56
N SER A 634 -15.98 15.15 28.16
CA SER A 634 -15.85 15.07 29.62
C SER A 634 -15.37 16.40 30.17
N GLU A 635 -15.94 16.81 31.28
CA GLU A 635 -15.46 17.95 32.09
C GLU A 635 -14.02 17.73 32.53
N GLY A 636 -13.29 18.81 32.76
CA GLY A 636 -11.93 18.75 33.29
C GLY A 636 -10.95 19.65 32.60
N SER A 637 -9.68 19.50 32.98
CA SER A 637 -8.58 20.28 32.42
C SER A 637 -7.91 19.53 31.28
N TYR A 638 -7.67 20.28 30.21
CA TYR A 638 -7.04 19.77 28.99
C TYR A 638 -5.81 20.58 28.61
N GLU A 639 -4.87 19.94 27.94
CA GLU A 639 -3.75 20.58 27.26
C GLU A 639 -3.92 20.44 25.75
N LEU A 640 -3.96 21.57 25.06
CA LEU A 640 -3.93 21.67 23.61
C LEU A 640 -2.48 21.87 23.17
N MET A 641 -2.06 21.13 22.13
CA MET A 641 -0.71 21.17 21.58
C MET A 641 -0.79 21.35 20.06
N VAL A 642 0.01 22.28 19.51
CA VAL A 642 -0.01 22.62 18.08
C VAL A 642 1.40 22.61 17.52
N GLY A 643 1.59 21.98 16.35
CA GLY A 643 2.88 21.95 15.66
C GLY A 643 2.84 21.19 14.34
N GLY A 644 4.00 20.99 13.74
CA GLY A 644 4.17 20.29 12.44
C GLY A 644 4.34 18.77 12.55
N SER A 645 4.43 18.24 13.78
CA SER A 645 4.53 16.80 14.07
C SER A 645 4.15 16.51 15.52
N SER A 646 4.14 15.24 15.90
CA SER A 646 3.93 14.82 17.29
C SER A 646 5.17 14.96 18.19
N GLN A 647 6.27 15.52 17.70
CA GLN A 647 7.49 15.71 18.49
C GLN A 647 7.22 16.64 19.66
N THR A 648 7.31 16.09 20.87
CA THR A 648 6.86 16.77 22.09
C THR A 648 7.58 18.10 22.36
N ALA A 649 8.88 18.18 22.01
CA ALA A 649 9.69 19.36 22.23
C ALA A 649 9.30 20.56 21.33
N ASP A 650 8.70 20.28 20.17
CA ASP A 650 8.39 21.30 19.16
C ASP A 650 6.95 21.80 19.23
N LEU A 651 6.12 21.19 20.11
CA LEU A 651 4.70 21.54 20.24
C LEU A 651 4.48 22.77 21.12
N LEU A 652 3.77 23.75 20.57
CA LEU A 652 3.22 24.86 21.33
C LEU A 652 2.05 24.38 22.19
N ARG A 653 1.93 24.90 23.43
CA ARG A 653 0.96 24.40 24.43
C ARG A 653 0.04 25.48 24.93
N ARG A 654 -1.22 25.12 25.15
CA ARG A 654 -2.24 25.92 25.80
C ARG A 654 -3.12 25.05 26.68
N SER A 655 -3.45 25.51 27.88
CA SER A 655 -4.41 24.84 28.74
C SER A 655 -5.79 25.43 28.53
N PHE A 656 -6.82 24.61 28.65
CA PHE A 656 -8.22 25.03 28.69
C PHE A 656 -9.02 24.08 29.57
N VAL A 657 -10.24 24.51 29.95
CA VAL A 657 -11.14 23.74 30.81
C VAL A 657 -12.49 23.56 30.10
N ILE A 658 -13.00 22.35 30.16
CA ILE A 658 -14.40 22.05 29.81
C ILE A 658 -15.20 22.04 31.11
N GLN A 659 -16.19 22.93 31.20
CA GLN A 659 -17.11 23.07 32.31
C GLN A 659 -18.43 22.34 32.01
N PRO A 660 -19.22 22.00 33.08
CA PRO A 660 -20.54 21.39 32.92
C PRO A 660 -21.47 22.17 31.99
#